data_b1d6030197c69bcf6db27772f41e428f
#
_entry.id   b1d6030197c69bcf6db27772f41e428f
#
_cell.length_a   1.000
_cell.length_b   1.000
_cell.length_c   1.000
_cell.angle_alpha   90.00
_cell.angle_beta   90.00
_cell.angle_gamma   90.00
#
_symmetry.space_group_name_H-M   'P 1'
#
loop_
_entity.id
_entity.type
_entity.pdbx_description
1 polymer ?
#
loop_
_entity_poly.entity_id
_entity_poly.type
_entity_poly.pdbx_seq_one_letter_code
_entity_poly.pdbx_strand_id
1 'polypeptide(L)'
;MILNQLNQYRNLYLQACNENTRLKHAMSKHEEELKANQSVIESLEDRIREQGEELIEKKQNIKQISEELDSCKKKLDEECEGHLKTKAELKQAKEDIVKLQVAKEAKELSEQANVDLLSVVQVLQRRLFQTNSDASSYMKGQVDFDERRMSEMDFDDVVSEADKLVKELNGDVDGTLVDTGKDPELPGSNKKEKTDKGNKPKRKRNVFSIPVLDHMGIDTSNLPEGFKLIHRKDKETGADIWMVRMYECYAPLAGCIEYEIGRFNVPGHDPMCSKHPDHIIGKNPLLPSFARFYFDMKIHYNISENRILEMLKDMEAFMPQSSLNKWIHEIMTGLRERLLSLMIEVVKSSTYTNNDETRILVRNLLEDKPDKYKVEYIHAALSLEKKMVVMLYGEGSRSHIIPEEQIFEHSNIKYFTADRAKLYETVVKSMEEKYGIEIKRSACWFHARHYFVDAFIADHRVRTIIKLMNYLFYIERVANEKNKRGKARLAFRLKYSRSVVQSIMKALQRMKDEKDTKKYGKMVMRAVNYVLDDKEAFQLFLTNGDVEIHNIAIERCFRHIAMGRRNWGKAGSHEAAENLAFMYSLYESCKMNNLNFGRYIEDILTRMKDGDKDYKSMLPCYYVEKSDEVKECA
;
A
#
# COMPACT_ATOMS: atom_id res chain seq x y z
N MET A 1 -19.61 65.20 -73.25
CA MET A 1 -18.73 65.15 -72.07
C MET A 1 -19.52 65.35 -70.77
N ILE A 2 -20.36 66.38 -70.65
CA ILE A 2 -21.14 66.69 -69.41
C ILE A 2 -22.11 65.61 -69.03
N LEU A 3 -22.75 64.90 -69.95
CA LEU A 3 -23.74 63.83 -69.68
C LEU A 3 -23.08 62.58 -69.04
N ASN A 4 -21.84 62.29 -69.50
CA ASN A 4 -21.07 61.18 -68.93
C ASN A 4 -20.57 61.50 -67.51
N GLN A 5 -20.23 62.69 -67.20
CA GLN A 5 -19.85 63.11 -65.84
C GLN A 5 -21.07 63.09 -64.88
N LEU A 6 -22.23 63.51 -65.34
CA LEU A 6 -23.47 63.46 -64.55
C LEU A 6 -23.87 62.00 -64.26
N ASN A 7 -23.76 61.10 -65.17
CA ASN A 7 -24.01 59.68 -64.96
C ASN A 7 -22.98 59.06 -63.99
N GLN A 8 -21.74 59.50 -64.05
CA GLN A 8 -20.72 59.03 -63.11
C GLN A 8 -20.95 59.55 -61.68
N TYR A 9 -21.36 60.79 -61.54
CA TYR A 9 -21.77 61.33 -60.21
C TYR A 9 -23.04 60.67 -59.67
N ARG A 10 -24.02 60.35 -60.53
CA ARG A 10 -25.23 59.60 -60.15
C ARG A 10 -24.90 58.22 -59.69
N ASN A 11 -24.02 57.51 -60.34
CA ASN A 11 -23.60 56.17 -59.92
C ASN A 11 -22.83 56.20 -58.62
N LEU A 12 -21.93 57.16 -58.42
CA LEU A 12 -21.20 57.38 -57.15
C LEU A 12 -22.15 57.71 -56.02
N TYR A 13 -23.18 58.55 -56.28
CA TYR A 13 -24.21 58.87 -55.29
C TYR A 13 -25.05 57.65 -54.91
N LEU A 14 -25.46 56.82 -55.85
CA LEU A 14 -26.21 55.60 -55.61
C LEU A 14 -25.33 54.57 -54.83
N GLN A 15 -24.06 54.47 -55.16
CA GLN A 15 -23.11 53.64 -54.44
C GLN A 15 -22.97 54.10 -52.96
N ALA A 16 -22.81 55.40 -52.75
CA ALA A 16 -22.75 55.98 -51.39
C ALA A 16 -24.03 55.80 -50.59
N CYS A 17 -25.22 55.89 -51.24
CA CYS A 17 -26.51 55.63 -50.60
C CYS A 17 -26.64 54.15 -50.21
N ASN A 18 -26.20 53.22 -51.06
CA ASN A 18 -26.23 51.79 -50.74
C ASN A 18 -25.29 51.42 -49.61
N GLU A 19 -24.09 52.04 -49.62
CA GLU A 19 -23.11 51.82 -48.54
C GLU A 19 -23.59 52.42 -47.20
N ASN A 20 -24.23 53.59 -47.25
CA ASN A 20 -24.85 54.20 -46.05
C ASN A 20 -26.02 53.34 -45.51
N THR A 21 -26.79 52.71 -46.38
CA THR A 21 -27.84 51.77 -45.99
C THR A 21 -27.27 50.51 -45.34
N ARG A 22 -26.15 49.98 -45.89
CA ARG A 22 -25.43 48.84 -45.30
C ARG A 22 -24.84 49.17 -43.94
N LEU A 23 -24.24 50.37 -43.80
CA LEU A 23 -23.69 50.83 -42.53
C LEU A 23 -24.78 51.03 -41.49
N LYS A 24 -25.95 51.61 -41.85
CA LYS A 24 -27.10 51.73 -40.94
C LYS A 24 -27.61 50.39 -40.46
N HIS A 25 -27.64 49.37 -41.35
CA HIS A 25 -28.08 48.02 -40.97
C HIS A 25 -27.03 47.33 -40.06
N ALA A 26 -25.73 47.56 -40.33
CA ALA A 26 -24.67 47.06 -39.46
C ALA A 26 -24.67 47.73 -38.10
N MET A 27 -24.91 49.03 -38.02
CA MET A 27 -25.07 49.78 -36.75
C MET A 27 -26.23 49.29 -35.96
N SER A 28 -27.42 49.08 -36.57
CA SER A 28 -28.59 48.55 -35.88
C SER A 28 -28.35 47.17 -35.31
N LYS A 29 -27.62 46.31 -36.05
CA LYS A 29 -27.24 44.97 -35.56
C LYS A 29 -26.29 45.04 -34.38
N HIS A 30 -25.28 45.93 -34.44
CA HIS A 30 -24.39 46.14 -33.31
C HIS A 30 -25.06 46.74 -32.11
N GLU A 31 -26.07 47.61 -32.28
CA GLU A 31 -26.88 48.13 -31.16
C GLU A 31 -27.70 47.03 -30.48
N GLU A 32 -28.25 46.07 -31.25
CA GLU A 32 -28.93 44.87 -30.68
C GLU A 32 -27.96 43.95 -29.93
N GLU A 33 -26.77 43.69 -30.50
CA GLU A 33 -25.73 42.93 -29.87
C GLU A 33 -25.23 43.61 -28.56
N LEU A 34 -25.13 44.94 -28.57
CA LEU A 34 -24.71 45.72 -27.42
C LEU A 34 -25.77 45.65 -26.28
N LYS A 35 -27.07 45.72 -26.62
CA LYS A 35 -28.17 45.55 -25.64
C LYS A 35 -28.20 44.14 -25.05
N ALA A 36 -27.97 43.12 -25.91
CA ALA A 36 -27.91 41.76 -25.43
C ALA A 36 -26.71 41.53 -24.47
N ASN A 37 -25.54 42.07 -24.82
CA ASN A 37 -24.38 42.02 -23.94
C ASN A 37 -24.58 42.79 -22.62
N GLN A 38 -25.27 43.90 -22.66
CA GLN A 38 -25.61 44.70 -21.46
C GLN A 38 -26.50 43.89 -20.50
N SER A 39 -27.50 43.20 -21.01
CA SER A 39 -28.34 42.30 -20.20
C SER A 39 -27.57 41.13 -19.58
N VAL A 40 -26.57 40.58 -20.30
CA VAL A 40 -25.70 39.55 -19.77
C VAL A 40 -24.82 40.11 -18.65
N ILE A 41 -24.28 41.31 -18.82
CA ILE A 41 -23.47 41.98 -17.79
C ILE A 41 -24.29 42.20 -16.52
N GLU A 42 -25.49 42.73 -16.62
CA GLU A 42 -26.39 42.93 -15.47
C GLU A 42 -26.69 41.61 -14.73
N SER A 43 -26.94 40.53 -15.49
CA SER A 43 -27.15 39.21 -14.90
C SER A 43 -25.90 38.67 -14.18
N LEU A 44 -24.71 38.94 -14.72
CA LEU A 44 -23.45 38.54 -14.08
C LEU A 44 -23.16 39.38 -12.84
N GLU A 45 -23.46 40.69 -12.87
CA GLU A 45 -23.29 41.56 -11.71
C GLU A 45 -24.21 41.15 -10.55
N ASP A 46 -25.46 40.79 -10.83
CA ASP A 46 -26.36 40.25 -9.82
C ASP A 46 -25.86 38.95 -9.20
N ARG A 47 -25.36 38.01 -10.03
CA ARG A 47 -24.76 36.77 -9.54
C ARG A 47 -23.52 37.03 -8.70
N ILE A 48 -22.67 37.97 -9.08
CA ILE A 48 -21.46 38.35 -8.31
C ILE A 48 -21.90 38.95 -6.96
N ARG A 49 -22.96 39.74 -6.91
CA ARG A 49 -23.50 40.29 -5.66
C ARG A 49 -24.03 39.20 -4.74
N GLU A 50 -24.85 38.26 -5.24
CA GLU A 50 -25.35 37.13 -4.47
C GLU A 50 -24.22 36.26 -3.93
N GLN A 51 -23.23 35.94 -4.77
CA GLN A 51 -22.04 35.16 -4.33
C GLN A 51 -21.19 35.94 -3.32
N GLY A 52 -21.16 37.27 -3.43
CA GLY A 52 -20.47 38.12 -2.46
C GLY A 52 -21.14 38.08 -1.08
N GLU A 53 -22.47 38.13 -1.03
CA GLU A 53 -23.25 38.02 0.19
C GLU A 53 -23.10 36.64 0.84
N GLU A 54 -23.19 35.58 0.05
CA GLU A 54 -22.96 34.20 0.53
C GLU A 54 -21.52 33.99 1.08
N LEU A 55 -20.53 34.63 0.45
CA LEU A 55 -19.14 34.57 0.91
C LEU A 55 -18.95 35.32 2.24
N ILE A 56 -19.67 36.42 2.45
CA ILE A 56 -19.62 37.17 3.72
C ILE A 56 -20.24 36.33 4.84
N GLU A 57 -21.39 35.70 4.59
CA GLU A 57 -22.04 34.82 5.55
C GLU A 57 -21.14 33.64 5.94
N LYS A 58 -20.55 32.99 4.93
CA LYS A 58 -19.59 31.89 5.16
C LYS A 58 -18.37 32.33 5.97
N LYS A 59 -17.86 33.53 5.73
CA LYS A 59 -16.74 34.08 6.52
C LYS A 59 -17.13 34.32 7.98
N GLN A 60 -18.34 34.79 8.24
CA GLN A 60 -18.84 34.97 9.59
C GLN A 60 -18.97 33.63 10.32
N ASN A 61 -19.54 32.62 9.64
CA ASN A 61 -19.65 31.27 10.19
C ASN A 61 -18.29 30.64 10.49
N ILE A 62 -17.31 30.81 9.60
CA ILE A 62 -15.93 30.34 9.83
C ILE A 62 -15.32 31.03 11.06
N LYS A 63 -15.55 32.32 11.24
CA LYS A 63 -15.05 33.03 12.42
C LYS A 63 -15.67 32.51 13.70
N GLN A 64 -16.98 32.29 13.71
CA GLN A 64 -17.68 31.71 14.86
C GLN A 64 -17.17 30.31 15.21
N ILE A 65 -17.03 29.41 14.20
CA ILE A 65 -16.50 28.09 14.40
C ILE A 65 -15.05 28.13 14.92
N SER A 66 -14.26 29.10 14.48
CA SER A 66 -12.89 29.27 14.96
C SER A 66 -12.85 29.66 16.44
N GLU A 67 -13.73 30.56 16.87
CA GLU A 67 -13.86 30.98 18.27
C GLU A 67 -14.34 29.83 19.17
N GLU A 68 -15.31 29.02 18.68
CA GLU A 68 -15.80 27.83 19.37
C GLU A 68 -14.68 26.77 19.49
N LEU A 69 -13.88 26.58 18.42
CA LEU A 69 -12.75 25.65 18.40
C LEU A 69 -11.67 26.05 19.42
N ASP A 70 -11.36 27.34 19.51
CA ASP A 70 -10.38 27.83 20.49
C ASP A 70 -10.88 27.68 21.93
N SER A 71 -12.18 27.88 22.16
CA SER A 71 -12.81 27.60 23.44
C SER A 71 -12.76 26.11 23.80
N CYS A 72 -13.02 25.23 22.83
CA CYS A 72 -12.93 23.78 23.02
C CYS A 72 -11.48 23.32 23.30
N LYS A 73 -10.49 23.90 22.60
CA LYS A 73 -9.08 23.61 22.86
C LYS A 73 -8.69 23.99 24.29
N LYS A 74 -9.09 25.18 24.75
CA LYS A 74 -8.79 25.60 26.11
C LYS A 74 -9.39 24.67 27.17
N LYS A 75 -10.63 24.22 26.96
CA LYS A 75 -11.25 23.23 27.85
C LYS A 75 -10.54 21.88 27.82
N LEU A 76 -10.09 21.46 26.63
CA LEU A 76 -9.33 20.23 26.47
C LEU A 76 -7.97 20.30 27.18
N ASP A 77 -7.29 21.44 27.11
CA ASP A 77 -6.01 21.64 27.80
C ASP A 77 -6.21 21.62 29.32
N GLU A 78 -7.27 22.27 29.85
CA GLU A 78 -7.64 22.24 31.27
C GLU A 78 -7.98 20.80 31.73
N GLU A 79 -8.71 20.03 30.94
CA GLU A 79 -8.99 18.60 31.21
C GLU A 79 -7.70 17.76 31.16
N CYS A 80 -6.81 18.00 30.18
CA CYS A 80 -5.53 17.30 30.08
C CYS A 80 -4.62 17.58 31.29
N GLU A 81 -4.57 18.81 31.77
CA GLU A 81 -3.84 19.15 32.99
C GLU A 81 -4.45 18.46 34.22
N GLY A 82 -5.78 18.44 34.33
CA GLY A 82 -6.51 17.71 35.36
C GLY A 82 -6.20 16.20 35.34
N HIS A 83 -6.21 15.60 34.14
CA HIS A 83 -5.87 14.19 33.97
C HIS A 83 -4.41 13.88 34.30
N LEU A 84 -3.47 14.78 33.96
CA LEU A 84 -2.06 14.63 34.33
C LEU A 84 -1.86 14.64 35.84
N LYS A 85 -2.57 15.53 36.55
CA LYS A 85 -2.52 15.60 38.01
C LYS A 85 -3.11 14.34 38.64
N THR A 86 -4.29 13.91 38.21
CA THR A 86 -4.93 12.68 38.70
C THR A 86 -4.09 11.44 38.41
N LYS A 87 -3.41 11.41 37.24
CA LYS A 87 -2.49 10.32 36.88
C LYS A 87 -1.24 10.29 37.78
N ALA A 88 -0.73 11.45 38.16
CA ALA A 88 0.38 11.54 39.09
C ALA A 88 -0.02 11.07 40.51
N GLU A 89 -1.20 11.48 40.99
CA GLU A 89 -1.77 11.04 42.26
C GLU A 89 -2.06 9.52 42.27
N LEU A 90 -2.61 8.99 41.16
CA LEU A 90 -2.84 7.56 41.00
C LEU A 90 -1.53 6.76 40.95
N LYS A 91 -0.47 7.33 40.35
CA LYS A 91 0.86 6.74 40.34
C LYS A 91 1.42 6.66 41.75
N GLN A 92 1.34 7.75 42.51
CA GLN A 92 1.79 7.79 43.88
C GLN A 92 1.03 6.81 44.78
N ALA A 93 -0.31 6.75 44.67
CA ALA A 93 -1.13 5.82 45.42
C ALA A 93 -0.79 4.35 45.08
N LYS A 94 -0.52 4.05 43.81
CA LYS A 94 -0.08 2.71 43.37
C LYS A 94 1.29 2.35 43.95
N GLU A 95 2.22 3.29 43.98
CA GLU A 95 3.54 3.09 44.59
C GLU A 95 3.41 2.83 46.09
N ASP A 96 2.50 3.51 46.78
CA ASP A 96 2.26 3.30 48.21
C ASP A 96 1.54 1.99 48.53
N ILE A 97 0.57 1.56 47.66
CA ILE A 97 -0.07 0.23 47.76
C ILE A 97 0.99 -0.86 47.58
N VAL A 98 1.87 -0.72 46.58
CA VAL A 98 2.92 -1.70 46.34
C VAL A 98 3.93 -1.75 47.48
N LYS A 99 4.31 -0.60 48.08
CA LYS A 99 5.15 -0.59 49.26
C LYS A 99 4.51 -1.33 50.44
N LEU A 100 3.19 -1.13 50.64
CA LEU A 100 2.41 -1.86 51.66
C LEU A 100 2.31 -3.37 51.38
N GLN A 101 2.11 -3.75 50.09
CA GLN A 101 2.11 -5.15 49.68
C GLN A 101 3.47 -5.82 49.86
N VAL A 102 4.56 -5.12 49.46
CA VAL A 102 5.93 -5.58 49.64
C VAL A 102 6.27 -5.72 51.14
N ALA A 103 5.83 -4.78 51.97
CA ALA A 103 6.02 -4.85 53.41
C ALA A 103 5.25 -6.02 54.05
N LYS A 104 4.03 -6.32 53.53
CA LYS A 104 3.23 -7.47 53.96
C LYS A 104 3.86 -8.79 53.52
N GLU A 105 4.25 -8.90 52.24
CA GLU A 105 4.91 -10.08 51.67
C GLU A 105 6.31 -10.32 52.29
N ALA A 106 7.08 -9.24 52.59
CA ALA A 106 8.33 -9.36 53.30
C ALA A 106 8.16 -9.86 54.74
N LYS A 107 7.02 -9.56 55.40
CA LYS A 107 6.68 -10.05 56.71
C LYS A 107 6.28 -11.53 56.65
N GLU A 108 5.52 -11.95 55.65
CA GLU A 108 5.14 -13.33 55.42
C GLU A 108 6.34 -14.20 54.94
N LEU A 109 7.28 -13.63 54.14
CA LEU A 109 8.50 -14.29 53.68
C LEU A 109 9.58 -14.41 54.77
N SER A 110 9.56 -13.55 55.80
CA SER A 110 10.48 -13.68 56.93
C SER A 110 10.15 -14.90 57.82
N GLU A 111 8.92 -15.46 57.68
CA GLU A 111 8.47 -16.64 58.36
C GLU A 111 8.71 -17.93 57.58
N GLN A 112 9.04 -17.84 56.27
CA GLN A 112 9.41 -18.98 55.40
C GLN A 112 10.81 -18.79 54.79
N ALA A 113 11.84 -19.06 55.59
CA ALA A 113 13.23 -19.04 55.17
C ALA A 113 13.50 -20.05 54.03
N ASN A 114 14.13 -19.63 52.94
CA ASN A 114 14.71 -20.35 51.79
C ASN A 114 13.97 -20.28 50.46
N VAL A 115 13.49 -19.14 50.05
CA VAL A 115 13.17 -18.93 48.62
C VAL A 115 14.08 -17.82 48.05
N ASP A 116 14.67 -18.09 46.88
CA ASP A 116 15.64 -17.25 46.19
C ASP A 116 15.22 -15.76 46.14
N LEU A 117 15.72 -14.95 47.07
CA LEU A 117 15.34 -13.55 47.28
C LEU A 117 15.60 -12.71 46.01
N LEU A 118 16.54 -13.14 45.16
CA LEU A 118 16.92 -12.44 43.93
C LEU A 118 15.84 -12.55 42.86
N SER A 119 15.16 -13.68 42.74
CA SER A 119 14.09 -13.89 41.77
C SER A 119 12.83 -13.11 42.15
N VAL A 120 12.55 -13.02 43.46
CA VAL A 120 11.42 -12.26 43.99
C VAL A 120 11.65 -10.74 43.81
N VAL A 121 12.86 -10.26 44.08
CA VAL A 121 13.23 -8.87 43.88
C VAL A 121 13.19 -8.48 42.38
N GLN A 122 13.59 -9.37 41.46
CA GLN A 122 13.49 -9.10 40.03
C GLN A 122 12.02 -9.06 39.56
N VAL A 123 11.16 -9.91 40.09
CA VAL A 123 9.71 -9.88 39.77
C VAL A 123 9.06 -8.62 40.33
N LEU A 124 9.41 -8.23 41.56
CA LEU A 124 8.89 -7.02 42.19
C LEU A 124 9.42 -5.74 41.54
N GLN A 125 10.70 -5.70 41.14
CA GLN A 125 11.24 -4.61 40.34
C GLN A 125 10.53 -4.47 38.99
N ARG A 126 10.24 -5.57 38.31
CA ARG A 126 9.44 -5.54 37.06
C ARG A 126 8.03 -4.99 37.31
N ARG A 127 7.37 -5.32 38.41
CA ARG A 127 6.04 -4.79 38.77
C ARG A 127 6.08 -3.31 39.17
N LEU A 128 7.11 -2.84 39.80
CA LEU A 128 7.28 -1.45 40.29
C LEU A 128 7.62 -0.45 39.18
N PHE A 129 8.36 -0.89 38.16
CA PHE A 129 8.87 0.01 37.10
C PHE A 129 8.19 -0.22 35.73
N GLN A 130 7.15 -1.06 35.66
CA GLN A 130 6.41 -1.25 34.41
C GLN A 130 5.49 -0.06 34.14
N THR A 131 5.76 0.64 33.04
CA THR A 131 4.87 1.66 32.49
C THR A 131 3.60 1.02 31.94
N ASN A 132 2.53 1.79 31.68
CA ASN A 132 1.32 1.29 31.05
C ASN A 132 1.57 0.59 29.70
N SER A 133 2.66 0.95 29.00
CA SER A 133 3.11 0.28 27.77
C SER A 133 3.64 -1.14 28.04
N ASP A 134 4.30 -1.36 29.19
CA ASP A 134 4.87 -2.65 29.54
C ASP A 134 3.80 -3.63 30.03
N ALA A 135 2.79 -3.16 30.75
CA ALA A 135 1.62 -3.98 31.10
C ALA A 135 0.85 -4.43 29.85
N SER A 136 0.67 -3.53 28.88
CA SER A 136 0.08 -3.86 27.58
C SER A 136 0.94 -4.88 26.82
N SER A 137 2.25 -4.75 26.84
CA SER A 137 3.18 -5.69 26.23
C SER A 137 3.15 -7.05 26.88
N TYR A 138 3.09 -7.10 28.23
CA TYR A 138 2.97 -8.36 28.97
C TYR A 138 1.67 -9.11 28.68
N MET A 139 0.53 -8.39 28.69
CA MET A 139 -0.77 -8.99 28.40
C MET A 139 -0.86 -9.50 26.95
N LYS A 140 -0.27 -8.76 25.99
CA LYS A 140 -0.13 -9.23 24.61
C LYS A 140 0.75 -10.48 24.55
N GLY A 141 1.82 -10.53 25.34
CA GLY A 141 2.70 -11.70 25.47
C GLY A 141 1.97 -12.95 26.01
N GLN A 142 1.02 -12.80 26.94
CA GLN A 142 0.19 -13.93 27.40
C GLN A 142 -0.73 -14.48 26.29
N VAL A 143 -1.34 -13.59 25.50
CA VAL A 143 -2.16 -14.00 24.35
C VAL A 143 -1.31 -14.71 23.30
N ASP A 144 -0.11 -14.23 23.03
CA ASP A 144 0.83 -14.87 22.11
C ASP A 144 1.34 -16.21 22.65
N PHE A 145 1.50 -16.35 23.96
CA PHE A 145 1.83 -17.62 24.62
C PHE A 145 0.71 -18.64 24.47
N ASP A 146 -0.53 -18.24 24.74
CA ASP A 146 -1.71 -19.13 24.56
C ASP A 146 -1.80 -19.62 23.09
N GLU A 147 -1.50 -18.76 22.13
CA GLU A 147 -1.48 -19.11 20.70
C GLU A 147 -0.35 -20.10 20.34
N ARG A 148 0.86 -19.89 20.89
CA ARG A 148 2.01 -20.81 20.70
C ARG A 148 1.74 -22.16 21.32
N ARG A 149 1.26 -22.20 22.56
CA ARG A 149 0.91 -23.44 23.25
C ARG A 149 -0.10 -24.25 22.44
N MET A 150 -1.15 -23.60 21.94
CA MET A 150 -2.15 -24.27 21.09
C MET A 150 -1.53 -24.83 19.80
N SER A 151 -0.49 -24.20 19.26
CA SER A 151 0.20 -24.67 18.06
C SER A 151 1.11 -25.87 18.29
N GLU A 152 1.51 -26.12 19.53
CA GLU A 152 2.38 -27.22 19.95
C GLU A 152 1.59 -28.44 20.44
N MET A 153 0.30 -28.29 20.73
CA MET A 153 -0.59 -29.37 21.18
C MET A 153 -1.07 -30.25 20.03
N ASP A 154 -1.39 -31.51 20.33
CA ASP A 154 -2.05 -32.38 19.36
C ASP A 154 -3.46 -31.88 19.01
N PHE A 155 -3.90 -32.16 17.77
CA PHE A 155 -5.16 -31.65 17.23
C PHE A 155 -6.38 -32.01 18.13
N ASP A 156 -6.45 -33.26 18.62
CA ASP A 156 -7.56 -33.71 19.43
C ASP A 156 -7.57 -33.05 20.83
N ASP A 157 -6.39 -32.74 21.38
CA ASP A 157 -6.25 -32.02 22.64
C ASP A 157 -6.72 -30.55 22.47
N VAL A 158 -6.36 -29.90 21.37
CA VAL A 158 -6.83 -28.53 21.07
C VAL A 158 -8.35 -28.49 20.90
N VAL A 159 -8.93 -29.48 20.22
CA VAL A 159 -10.40 -29.60 20.07
C VAL A 159 -11.07 -29.82 21.45
N SER A 160 -10.51 -30.70 22.29
CA SER A 160 -11.02 -30.96 23.65
C SER A 160 -10.94 -29.72 24.56
N GLU A 161 -9.84 -28.95 24.48
CA GLU A 161 -9.71 -27.69 25.24
C GLU A 161 -10.75 -26.67 24.76
N ALA A 162 -10.97 -26.54 23.43
CA ALA A 162 -11.98 -25.64 22.88
C ALA A 162 -13.41 -26.03 23.34
N ASP A 163 -13.74 -27.32 23.39
CA ASP A 163 -15.04 -27.78 23.87
C ASP A 163 -15.25 -27.46 25.36
N LYS A 164 -14.20 -27.52 26.19
CA LYS A 164 -14.25 -27.09 27.61
C LYS A 164 -14.51 -25.58 27.69
N LEU A 165 -13.76 -24.76 26.90
CA LEU A 165 -13.94 -23.31 26.87
C LEU A 165 -15.34 -22.91 26.37
N VAL A 166 -15.91 -23.68 25.43
CA VAL A 166 -17.29 -23.47 24.94
C VAL A 166 -18.30 -23.75 26.08
N LYS A 167 -18.10 -24.80 26.86
CA LYS A 167 -18.95 -25.11 28.04
C LYS A 167 -18.85 -24.01 29.10
N GLU A 168 -17.65 -23.59 29.45
CA GLU A 168 -17.42 -22.43 30.35
C GLU A 168 -18.14 -21.18 29.87
N LEU A 169 -17.98 -20.84 28.57
CA LEU A 169 -18.58 -19.65 28.00
C LEU A 169 -20.12 -19.71 27.98
N ASN A 170 -20.69 -20.89 27.83
CA ASN A 170 -22.15 -21.10 27.84
C ASN A 170 -22.76 -21.14 29.25
N GLY A 171 -21.94 -21.20 30.30
CA GLY A 171 -22.42 -21.26 31.69
C GLY A 171 -22.78 -22.67 32.16
N ASP A 172 -22.30 -23.72 31.49
CA ASP A 172 -22.54 -25.12 31.84
C ASP A 172 -21.61 -25.64 32.98
N VAL A 173 -20.76 -24.75 33.51
CA VAL A 173 -19.86 -25.02 34.64
C VAL A 173 -20.14 -24.01 35.74
N ASP A 174 -20.44 -24.51 36.93
CA ASP A 174 -20.75 -23.74 38.13
C ASP A 174 -19.62 -22.74 38.44
N GLY A 175 -20.00 -21.47 38.53
CA GLY A 175 -19.07 -20.35 38.41
C GLY A 175 -18.19 -20.13 39.64
N THR A 176 -17.00 -20.61 39.60
CA THR A 176 -15.86 -19.99 40.31
C THR A 176 -14.64 -20.05 39.42
N LEU A 177 -14.33 -18.89 38.81
CA LEU A 177 -13.04 -18.67 38.17
C LEU A 177 -11.96 -18.70 39.27
N VAL A 178 -11.38 -19.84 39.49
CA VAL A 178 -10.18 -19.98 40.30
C VAL A 178 -9.01 -19.61 39.43
N ASP A 179 -8.45 -18.48 39.73
CA ASP A 179 -7.14 -18.03 39.20
C ASP A 179 -6.05 -18.97 39.76
N THR A 180 -5.74 -20.04 39.03
CA THR A 180 -4.59 -20.88 39.34
C THR A 180 -3.34 -20.21 38.76
N GLY A 181 -2.85 -19.19 39.45
CA GLY A 181 -1.54 -18.60 39.21
C GLY A 181 -0.43 -19.61 39.52
N LYS A 182 -0.02 -20.37 38.52
CA LYS A 182 1.30 -20.97 38.44
C LYS A 182 1.94 -20.55 37.13
N ASP A 183 2.88 -19.64 37.27
CA ASP A 183 3.77 -19.24 36.17
C ASP A 183 4.69 -20.40 35.81
N PRO A 184 4.77 -20.82 34.53
CA PRO A 184 5.87 -21.67 34.07
C PRO A 184 7.08 -20.80 33.78
N GLU A 185 8.24 -21.26 34.25
CA GLU A 185 9.56 -20.65 34.03
C GLU A 185 9.88 -20.48 32.55
N LEU A 186 10.39 -19.30 32.20
CA LEU A 186 10.92 -18.99 30.87
C LEU A 186 12.27 -19.71 30.65
N PRO A 187 12.47 -20.41 29.53
CA PRO A 187 13.79 -20.93 29.18
C PRO A 187 14.76 -19.81 28.86
N GLY A 188 15.97 -19.93 29.40
CA GLY A 188 17.03 -18.93 29.32
C GLY A 188 17.45 -18.61 27.87
N SER A 189 17.75 -17.34 27.66
CA SER A 189 18.31 -16.79 26.45
C SER A 189 19.74 -17.28 26.22
N ASN A 190 19.95 -18.12 25.24
CA ASN A 190 21.28 -18.49 24.79
C ASN A 190 21.98 -17.29 24.10
N LYS A 191 23.03 -16.80 24.72
CA LYS A 191 23.97 -15.83 24.13
C LYS A 191 24.71 -16.51 22.96
N LYS A 192 24.54 -15.99 21.76
CA LYS A 192 25.40 -16.36 20.62
C LYS A 192 26.76 -15.65 20.77
N GLU A 193 27.81 -16.45 20.74
CA GLU A 193 29.20 -16.00 20.70
C GLU A 193 29.49 -15.18 19.45
N LYS A 194 30.31 -14.14 19.63
CA LYS A 194 30.80 -13.27 18.54
C LYS A 194 31.94 -14.00 17.84
N THR A 195 31.74 -14.34 16.58
CA THR A 195 32.83 -14.77 15.70
C THR A 195 33.56 -13.59 15.08
N ASP A 196 34.85 -13.72 15.03
CA ASP A 196 35.89 -12.75 14.66
C ASP A 196 35.73 -12.21 13.22
N LYS A 197 35.98 -10.89 13.05
CA LYS A 197 35.95 -10.20 11.77
C LYS A 197 37.27 -10.40 11.01
N GLY A 198 37.31 -11.35 10.11
CA GLY A 198 38.40 -11.47 9.15
C GLY A 198 38.43 -10.34 8.11
N ASN A 199 39.61 -9.77 7.88
CA ASN A 199 39.89 -8.73 6.88
C ASN A 199 39.49 -9.17 5.47
N LYS A 200 38.60 -8.43 4.81
CA LYS A 200 38.21 -8.66 3.42
C LYS A 200 39.18 -7.96 2.46
N PRO A 201 39.66 -8.63 1.39
CA PRO A 201 40.54 -8.02 0.42
C PRO A 201 39.88 -6.95 -0.43
N LYS A 202 40.64 -5.88 -0.75
CA LYS A 202 40.20 -4.80 -1.65
C LYS A 202 39.96 -5.34 -3.06
N ARG A 203 38.72 -5.17 -3.58
CA ARG A 203 38.33 -5.61 -4.93
C ARG A 203 38.80 -4.60 -5.99
N LYS A 204 39.36 -5.12 -7.10
CA LYS A 204 39.71 -4.33 -8.29
C LYS A 204 38.47 -4.09 -9.16
N ARG A 205 38.47 -2.94 -9.82
CA ARG A 205 37.38 -2.46 -10.70
C ARG A 205 37.53 -3.05 -12.10
N ASN A 206 36.40 -3.36 -12.74
CA ASN A 206 36.38 -3.75 -14.14
C ASN A 206 35.45 -2.82 -14.90
N VAL A 207 36.02 -2.05 -15.82
CA VAL A 207 35.28 -1.33 -16.85
C VAL A 207 35.37 -2.18 -18.12
N PHE A 208 34.20 -2.54 -18.67
CA PHE A 208 34.14 -3.27 -19.93
C PHE A 208 33.81 -2.29 -21.04
N SER A 209 34.73 -2.12 -21.98
CA SER A 209 34.50 -1.35 -23.20
C SER A 209 34.41 -2.36 -24.35
N ILE A 210 33.27 -2.39 -25.03
CA ILE A 210 33.06 -3.24 -26.20
C ILE A 210 33.13 -2.37 -27.44
N PRO A 211 34.09 -2.58 -28.36
CA PRO A 211 34.17 -1.85 -29.61
C PRO A 211 32.93 -2.13 -30.48
N VAL A 212 32.21 -1.10 -30.91
CA VAL A 212 30.96 -1.22 -31.69
C VAL A 212 31.16 -1.90 -33.03
N LEU A 213 32.37 -1.86 -33.54
CA LEU A 213 32.74 -2.43 -34.82
C LEU A 213 32.49 -3.92 -34.93
N ASP A 214 32.54 -4.64 -33.79
CA ASP A 214 32.27 -6.09 -33.74
C ASP A 214 30.77 -6.41 -33.82
N HIS A 215 29.90 -5.47 -33.46
CA HIS A 215 28.45 -5.68 -33.52
C HIS A 215 27.82 -5.48 -34.90
N MET A 216 28.50 -4.79 -35.81
CA MET A 216 27.93 -4.44 -37.11
C MET A 216 28.41 -5.34 -38.26
N GLY A 217 29.44 -6.18 -38.04
CA GLY A 217 30.07 -6.95 -39.12
C GLY A 217 30.70 -6.06 -40.21
N ILE A 218 30.98 -4.80 -39.90
CA ILE A 218 31.65 -3.87 -40.83
C ILE A 218 33.11 -3.74 -40.38
N ASP A 219 33.97 -4.27 -41.17
CA ASP A 219 35.43 -4.09 -41.00
C ASP A 219 35.81 -2.63 -41.35
N THR A 220 36.03 -1.81 -40.30
CA THR A 220 36.40 -0.40 -40.47
C THR A 220 37.87 -0.24 -40.90
N SER A 221 38.71 -1.28 -40.83
CA SER A 221 40.06 -1.24 -41.38
C SER A 221 40.06 -1.28 -42.91
N ASN A 222 38.93 -1.65 -43.55
CA ASN A 222 38.80 -1.81 -45.00
C ASN A 222 37.54 -1.10 -45.54
N LEU A 223 37.32 0.16 -45.19
CA LEU A 223 36.20 0.95 -45.72
C LEU A 223 36.40 1.19 -47.22
N PRO A 224 35.38 0.99 -48.07
CA PRO A 224 35.44 1.30 -49.48
C PRO A 224 35.86 2.74 -49.77
N GLU A 225 36.55 2.97 -50.88
CA GLU A 225 36.99 4.29 -51.28
C GLU A 225 35.83 5.30 -51.41
N GLY A 226 35.91 6.42 -50.69
CA GLY A 226 34.84 7.41 -50.62
C GLY A 226 33.99 7.39 -49.35
N PHE A 227 34.10 6.40 -48.50
CA PHE A 227 33.42 6.38 -47.20
C PHE A 227 34.14 7.30 -46.20
N LYS A 228 33.43 8.25 -45.61
CA LYS A 228 33.97 9.13 -44.57
C LYS A 228 33.10 9.04 -43.33
N LEU A 229 33.73 8.77 -42.19
CA LEU A 229 33.11 8.81 -40.89
C LEU A 229 32.71 10.28 -40.60
N ILE A 230 31.42 10.51 -40.27
CA ILE A 230 30.92 11.84 -39.95
C ILE A 230 30.92 12.01 -38.43
N HIS A 231 31.78 12.89 -37.94
CA HIS A 231 31.85 13.27 -36.54
C HIS A 231 30.68 14.19 -36.15
N ARG A 232 29.97 13.87 -35.10
CA ARG A 232 28.97 14.76 -34.49
C ARG A 232 29.53 15.23 -33.15
N LYS A 233 29.63 16.55 -32.98
CA LYS A 233 30.10 17.11 -31.71
C LYS A 233 28.96 17.46 -30.81
N ASP A 234 29.14 17.15 -29.52
CA ASP A 234 28.25 17.61 -28.46
C ASP A 234 28.28 19.15 -28.41
N LYS A 235 27.11 19.78 -28.34
CA LYS A 235 26.97 21.24 -28.37
C LYS A 235 27.49 21.92 -27.11
N GLU A 236 27.52 21.21 -25.97
CA GLU A 236 27.90 21.76 -24.67
C GLU A 236 29.36 21.47 -24.32
N THR A 237 29.85 20.29 -24.65
CA THR A 237 31.19 19.83 -24.25
C THR A 237 32.21 19.88 -25.38
N GLY A 238 31.77 20.04 -26.64
CA GLY A 238 32.64 20.00 -27.82
C GLY A 238 33.22 18.61 -28.12
N ALA A 239 32.88 17.59 -27.35
CA ALA A 239 33.33 16.22 -27.52
C ALA A 239 32.61 15.53 -28.69
N ASP A 240 33.28 14.59 -29.34
CA ASP A 240 32.68 13.81 -30.42
C ASP A 240 31.62 12.85 -29.86
N ILE A 241 30.38 12.92 -30.35
CA ILE A 241 29.27 12.06 -29.93
C ILE A 241 29.34 10.74 -30.70
N TRP A 242 30.23 9.90 -30.28
CA TRP A 242 30.38 8.54 -30.84
C TRP A 242 29.81 7.49 -29.93
N MET A 243 29.61 7.82 -28.63
CA MET A 243 29.34 6.85 -27.61
C MET A 243 27.89 6.98 -27.11
N VAL A 244 27.12 5.94 -27.26
CA VAL A 244 25.88 5.75 -26.51
C VAL A 244 26.21 4.97 -25.27
N ARG A 245 25.91 5.55 -24.11
CA ARG A 245 26.10 4.90 -22.82
C ARG A 245 24.90 4.06 -22.48
N MET A 246 25.10 2.78 -22.32
CA MET A 246 24.12 1.84 -21.78
C MET A 246 24.60 1.38 -20.41
N TYR A 247 23.69 1.42 -19.43
CA TYR A 247 24.02 1.03 -18.06
C TYR A 247 23.57 -0.39 -17.80
N GLU A 248 24.52 -1.24 -17.50
CA GLU A 248 24.29 -2.63 -17.13
C GLU A 248 24.76 -2.88 -15.70
N CYS A 249 24.13 -3.82 -15.00
CA CYS A 249 24.52 -4.22 -13.67
C CYS A 249 24.88 -5.71 -13.69
N TYR A 250 26.14 -6.00 -13.46
CA TYR A 250 26.60 -7.36 -13.13
C TYR A 250 26.69 -7.49 -11.62
N ALA A 251 25.99 -8.45 -11.03
CA ALA A 251 26.07 -8.66 -9.58
C ALA A 251 27.50 -9.11 -9.21
N PRO A 252 28.22 -8.38 -8.34
CA PRO A 252 27.82 -7.24 -7.51
C PRO A 252 28.25 -5.85 -8.06
N LEU A 253 28.51 -5.69 -9.34
CA LEU A 253 29.07 -4.46 -9.93
C LEU A 253 28.09 -3.85 -10.91
N ALA A 254 27.80 -2.55 -10.74
CA ALA A 254 27.17 -1.74 -11.76
C ALA A 254 28.26 -1.15 -12.68
N GLY A 255 27.98 -1.10 -13.97
CA GLY A 255 28.91 -0.58 -14.96
C GLY A 255 28.21 0.23 -16.04
N CYS A 256 28.99 0.90 -16.86
CA CYS A 256 28.51 1.60 -18.04
C CYS A 256 29.16 0.96 -19.27
N ILE A 257 28.31 0.57 -20.23
CA ILE A 257 28.77 0.10 -21.54
C ILE A 257 28.67 1.27 -22.49
N GLU A 258 29.78 1.66 -23.10
CA GLU A 258 29.82 2.71 -24.11
C GLU A 258 29.84 2.07 -25.49
N TYR A 259 28.78 2.34 -26.28
CA TYR A 259 28.70 1.90 -27.67
C TYR A 259 29.16 3.03 -28.59
N GLU A 260 30.13 2.73 -29.42
CA GLU A 260 30.57 3.64 -30.48
C GLU A 260 29.57 3.59 -31.65
N ILE A 261 28.98 4.73 -32.01
CA ILE A 261 28.02 4.81 -33.11
C ILE A 261 28.64 5.61 -34.26
N GLY A 262 28.82 4.92 -35.40
CA GLY A 262 29.34 5.55 -36.61
C GLY A 262 28.24 6.11 -37.49
N ARG A 263 28.52 7.28 -38.12
CA ARG A 263 27.74 7.80 -39.23
C ARG A 263 28.65 7.94 -40.44
N PHE A 264 28.28 7.29 -41.53
CA PHE A 264 29.09 7.21 -42.74
C PHE A 264 28.40 7.99 -43.85
N ASN A 265 29.17 8.81 -44.56
CA ASN A 265 28.70 9.47 -45.77
C ASN A 265 29.01 8.56 -46.96
N VAL A 266 27.96 8.15 -47.65
CA VAL A 266 28.07 7.26 -48.82
C VAL A 266 27.82 8.11 -50.06
N PRO A 267 28.76 8.17 -51.02
CA PRO A 267 28.57 8.96 -52.24
C PRO A 267 27.31 8.49 -52.99
N GLY A 268 26.41 9.45 -53.30
CA GLY A 268 25.17 9.18 -54.02
C GLY A 268 24.01 8.59 -53.22
N HIS A 269 24.16 8.44 -51.90
CA HIS A 269 23.12 7.93 -50.97
C HIS A 269 23.00 8.80 -49.74
N ASP A 270 21.88 8.67 -49.03
CA ASP A 270 21.73 9.27 -47.71
C ASP A 270 22.78 8.72 -46.74
N PRO A 271 23.22 9.53 -45.75
CA PRO A 271 24.19 9.06 -44.76
C PRO A 271 23.71 7.79 -44.02
N MET A 272 24.53 6.76 -44.06
CA MET A 272 24.27 5.52 -43.29
C MET A 272 24.72 5.71 -41.84
N CYS A 273 23.85 5.35 -40.89
CA CYS A 273 24.16 5.37 -39.46
C CYS A 273 24.22 3.92 -38.95
N SER A 274 25.13 3.68 -38.01
CA SER A 274 25.13 2.42 -37.28
C SER A 274 23.78 2.26 -36.50
N LYS A 275 23.33 1.00 -36.36
CA LYS A 275 22.14 0.71 -35.57
C LYS A 275 22.41 1.08 -34.12
N HIS A 276 21.47 1.85 -33.53
CA HIS A 276 21.49 2.10 -32.09
C HIS A 276 21.20 0.79 -31.34
N PRO A 277 21.76 0.60 -30.15
CA PRO A 277 21.37 -0.51 -29.28
C PRO A 277 19.86 -0.48 -29.03
N ASP A 278 19.24 -1.66 -28.97
CA ASP A 278 17.82 -1.75 -28.66
C ASP A 278 17.57 -1.36 -27.20
N HIS A 279 16.59 -0.48 -26.98
CA HIS A 279 16.21 0.04 -25.68
C HIS A 279 15.00 -0.72 -25.13
N ILE A 280 14.86 -0.79 -23.80
CA ILE A 280 13.67 -1.39 -23.16
C ILE A 280 12.41 -0.61 -23.56
N ILE A 281 12.47 0.72 -23.42
CA ILE A 281 11.37 1.63 -23.71
C ILE A 281 11.95 2.91 -24.32
N GLY A 282 11.45 3.34 -25.47
CA GLY A 282 11.81 4.61 -26.11
C GLY A 282 13.31 4.75 -26.36
N LYS A 283 13.97 5.69 -25.68
CA LYS A 283 15.43 5.92 -25.70
C LYS A 283 16.06 5.74 -24.32
N ASN A 284 15.45 4.95 -23.48
CA ASN A 284 15.92 4.70 -22.11
C ASN A 284 17.26 3.95 -22.13
N PRO A 285 18.33 4.49 -21.51
CA PRO A 285 19.66 3.87 -21.57
C PRO A 285 19.87 2.71 -20.61
N LEU A 286 18.90 2.43 -19.72
CA LEU A 286 19.03 1.35 -18.74
C LEU A 286 18.81 0.00 -19.42
N LEU A 287 19.67 -0.94 -19.12
CA LEU A 287 19.51 -2.34 -19.53
C LEU A 287 18.66 -3.12 -18.51
N PRO A 288 18.07 -4.26 -18.91
CA PRO A 288 17.25 -5.07 -18.02
C PRO A 288 17.94 -5.48 -16.72
N SER A 289 19.25 -5.80 -16.78
CA SER A 289 20.06 -6.14 -15.60
C SER A 289 20.20 -4.99 -14.60
N PHE A 290 20.32 -3.74 -15.10
CA PHE A 290 20.35 -2.57 -14.24
C PHE A 290 18.96 -2.31 -13.61
N ALA A 291 17.90 -2.44 -14.39
CA ALA A 291 16.53 -2.32 -13.90
C ALA A 291 16.25 -3.38 -12.81
N ARG A 292 16.68 -4.63 -13.01
CA ARG A 292 16.66 -5.67 -11.98
C ARG A 292 17.36 -5.23 -10.71
N PHE A 293 18.61 -4.79 -10.80
CA PHE A 293 19.37 -4.31 -9.63
C PHE A 293 18.61 -3.20 -8.89
N TYR A 294 18.14 -2.18 -9.62
CA TYR A 294 17.42 -1.07 -9.01
C TYR A 294 16.12 -1.51 -8.32
N PHE A 295 15.31 -2.34 -8.99
CA PHE A 295 14.02 -2.77 -8.43
C PHE A 295 14.19 -3.78 -7.30
N ASP A 296 15.22 -4.63 -7.31
CA ASP A 296 15.57 -5.45 -6.16
C ASP A 296 15.92 -4.55 -4.96
N MET A 297 16.76 -3.53 -5.15
CA MET A 297 17.11 -2.61 -4.07
C MET A 297 15.90 -1.81 -3.58
N LYS A 298 15.13 -1.21 -4.50
CA LYS A 298 14.04 -0.29 -4.17
C LYS A 298 12.79 -0.98 -3.64
N ILE A 299 12.37 -2.06 -4.29
CA ILE A 299 11.09 -2.73 -4.02
C ILE A 299 11.28 -3.91 -3.08
N HIS A 300 12.20 -4.84 -3.39
CA HIS A 300 12.42 -6.04 -2.59
C HIS A 300 13.11 -5.71 -1.25
N TYR A 301 14.20 -4.94 -1.27
CA TYR A 301 14.95 -4.60 -0.07
C TYR A 301 14.54 -3.28 0.58
N ASN A 302 13.61 -2.53 -0.03
CA ASN A 302 13.10 -1.25 0.46
C ASN A 302 14.19 -0.20 0.70
N ILE A 303 15.26 -0.19 -0.07
CA ILE A 303 16.35 0.77 0.06
C ILE A 303 15.92 2.11 -0.51
N SER A 304 16.26 3.20 0.19
CA SER A 304 15.97 4.55 -0.32
C SER A 304 16.83 4.87 -1.53
N GLU A 305 16.31 5.67 -2.44
CA GLU A 305 16.98 6.06 -3.67
C GLU A 305 18.34 6.72 -3.43
N ASN A 306 18.43 7.59 -2.44
CA ASN A 306 19.71 8.22 -2.08
C ASN A 306 20.78 7.17 -1.73
N ARG A 307 20.40 6.10 -1.01
CA ARG A 307 21.33 5.01 -0.70
C ARG A 307 21.69 4.18 -1.93
N ILE A 308 20.75 3.99 -2.86
CA ILE A 308 21.06 3.33 -4.14
C ILE A 308 22.07 4.16 -4.93
N LEU A 309 21.91 5.49 -4.97
CA LEU A 309 22.84 6.40 -5.61
C LEU A 309 24.23 6.39 -4.94
N GLU A 310 24.29 6.31 -3.61
CA GLU A 310 25.54 6.13 -2.87
C GLU A 310 26.21 4.80 -3.23
N MET A 311 25.45 3.70 -3.28
CA MET A 311 25.96 2.40 -3.71
C MET A 311 26.51 2.44 -5.14
N LEU A 312 25.78 3.08 -6.07
CA LEU A 312 26.24 3.25 -7.46
C LEU A 312 27.53 4.09 -7.53
N LYS A 313 27.63 5.15 -6.71
CA LYS A 313 28.84 5.94 -6.59
C LYS A 313 30.02 5.14 -6.07
N ASP A 314 29.80 4.30 -5.06
CA ASP A 314 30.83 3.41 -4.51
C ASP A 314 31.26 2.32 -5.51
N MET A 315 30.39 1.96 -6.46
CA MET A 315 30.67 1.09 -7.59
C MET A 315 31.30 1.84 -8.79
N GLU A 316 31.51 3.16 -8.67
CA GLU A 316 31.96 4.06 -9.76
C GLU A 316 31.03 4.12 -10.97
N ALA A 317 29.78 3.72 -10.80
CA ALA A 317 28.72 3.88 -11.78
C ALA A 317 27.92 5.17 -11.49
N PHE A 318 28.63 6.31 -11.54
CA PHE A 318 27.99 7.60 -11.23
C PHE A 318 26.94 7.96 -12.27
N MET A 319 25.75 8.32 -11.80
CA MET A 319 24.71 8.94 -12.60
C MET A 319 23.95 10.01 -11.81
N PRO A 320 23.49 11.09 -12.48
CA PRO A 320 22.70 12.13 -11.84
C PRO A 320 21.36 11.55 -11.33
N GLN A 321 20.95 11.96 -10.13
CA GLN A 321 19.68 11.54 -9.53
C GLN A 321 18.48 11.82 -10.44
N SER A 322 18.45 13.01 -11.06
CA SER A 322 17.36 13.40 -11.96
C SER A 322 17.25 12.48 -13.19
N SER A 323 18.38 12.05 -13.73
CA SER A 323 18.44 11.13 -14.88
C SER A 323 17.97 9.73 -14.47
N LEU A 324 18.49 9.20 -13.36
CA LEU A 324 18.07 7.91 -12.84
C LEU A 324 16.56 7.88 -12.57
N ASN A 325 16.04 8.91 -11.89
CA ASN A 325 14.62 9.04 -11.61
C ASN A 325 13.77 9.02 -12.87
N LYS A 326 14.15 9.83 -13.86
CA LYS A 326 13.46 9.87 -15.15
C LYS A 326 13.43 8.49 -15.81
N TRP A 327 14.58 7.84 -15.94
CA TRP A 327 14.69 6.55 -16.63
C TRP A 327 13.94 5.42 -15.93
N ILE A 328 14.04 5.36 -14.61
CA ILE A 328 13.30 4.37 -13.80
C ILE A 328 11.80 4.63 -13.90
N HIS A 329 11.38 5.89 -13.85
CA HIS A 329 9.98 6.26 -13.97
C HIS A 329 9.41 5.84 -15.32
N GLU A 330 10.13 6.09 -16.42
CA GLU A 330 9.76 5.63 -17.77
C GLU A 330 9.57 4.11 -17.84
N ILE A 331 10.46 3.33 -17.21
CA ILE A 331 10.33 1.85 -17.16
C ILE A 331 9.10 1.45 -16.36
N MET A 332 8.89 2.04 -15.18
CA MET A 332 7.74 1.72 -14.33
C MET A 332 6.42 2.05 -15.03
N THR A 333 6.31 3.23 -15.65
CA THR A 333 5.14 3.65 -16.41
C THR A 333 4.90 2.72 -17.60
N GLY A 334 5.93 2.39 -18.35
CA GLY A 334 5.80 1.49 -19.49
C GLY A 334 5.42 0.06 -19.13
N LEU A 335 5.86 -0.46 -17.99
CA LEU A 335 5.40 -1.74 -17.44
C LEU A 335 3.94 -1.63 -16.99
N ARG A 336 3.59 -0.57 -16.26
CA ARG A 336 2.23 -0.35 -15.76
C ARG A 336 1.20 -0.28 -16.88
N GLU A 337 1.46 0.51 -17.91
CA GLU A 337 0.57 0.68 -19.06
C GLU A 337 0.29 -0.64 -19.79
N ARG A 338 1.23 -1.59 -19.77
CA ARG A 338 1.10 -2.86 -20.49
C ARG A 338 0.53 -3.99 -19.64
N LEU A 339 0.79 -3.98 -18.33
CA LEU A 339 0.49 -5.13 -17.48
C LEU A 339 -0.66 -4.88 -16.49
N LEU A 340 -0.90 -3.64 -16.03
CA LEU A 340 -1.85 -3.38 -14.94
C LEU A 340 -3.29 -3.76 -15.32
N SER A 341 -3.77 -3.40 -16.50
CA SER A 341 -5.12 -3.77 -16.95
C SER A 341 -5.32 -5.28 -17.00
N LEU A 342 -4.33 -6.00 -17.48
CA LEU A 342 -4.36 -7.47 -17.55
C LEU A 342 -4.33 -8.09 -16.13
N MET A 343 -3.57 -7.52 -15.20
CA MET A 343 -3.58 -7.97 -13.80
C MET A 343 -4.95 -7.75 -13.15
N ILE A 344 -5.58 -6.61 -13.41
CA ILE A 344 -6.95 -6.30 -12.94
C ILE A 344 -7.94 -7.32 -13.49
N GLU A 345 -7.89 -7.63 -14.79
CA GLU A 345 -8.74 -8.64 -15.43
C GLU A 345 -8.58 -10.02 -14.78
N VAL A 346 -7.36 -10.42 -14.46
CA VAL A 346 -7.10 -11.68 -13.75
C VAL A 346 -7.76 -11.68 -12.38
N VAL A 347 -7.63 -10.61 -11.60
CA VAL A 347 -8.27 -10.50 -10.28
C VAL A 347 -9.79 -10.47 -10.42
N LYS A 348 -10.34 -9.71 -11.37
CA LYS A 348 -11.79 -9.66 -11.67
C LYS A 348 -12.38 -11.01 -12.09
N SER A 349 -11.58 -11.90 -12.65
CA SER A 349 -12.02 -13.26 -13.03
C SER A 349 -12.22 -14.20 -11.84
N SER A 350 -11.82 -13.80 -10.64
CA SER A 350 -11.94 -14.59 -9.40
C SER A 350 -13.35 -14.53 -8.83
N THR A 351 -13.73 -15.56 -8.08
CA THR A 351 -15.00 -15.56 -7.34
C THR A 351 -14.90 -14.95 -5.94
N TYR A 352 -13.69 -14.88 -5.41
CA TYR A 352 -13.38 -14.36 -4.09
C TYR A 352 -12.09 -13.54 -4.07
N THR A 353 -12.09 -12.44 -3.30
CA THR A 353 -10.91 -11.60 -3.06
C THR A 353 -10.76 -11.19 -1.61
N ASN A 354 -9.51 -10.89 -1.20
CA ASN A 354 -9.22 -10.12 0.00
C ASN A 354 -9.00 -8.66 -0.40
N ASN A 355 -9.63 -7.73 0.30
CA ASN A 355 -9.54 -6.30 0.00
C ASN A 355 -9.13 -5.52 1.24
N ASP A 356 -8.27 -4.54 1.05
CA ASP A 356 -7.81 -3.65 2.12
C ASP A 356 -7.19 -2.38 1.53
N GLU A 357 -6.92 -1.37 2.35
CA GLU A 357 -6.25 -0.16 1.92
C GLU A 357 -5.13 0.25 2.88
N THR A 358 -4.14 0.95 2.34
CA THR A 358 -3.03 1.50 3.12
C THR A 358 -2.72 2.93 2.74
N ARG A 359 -2.25 3.72 3.69
CA ARG A 359 -1.91 5.13 3.49
C ARG A 359 -0.57 5.30 2.78
N ILE A 360 -0.47 6.32 1.95
CA ILE A 360 0.77 6.79 1.36
C ILE A 360 0.81 8.32 1.44
N LEU A 361 2.00 8.89 1.68
CA LEU A 361 2.20 10.32 1.61
C LEU A 361 2.64 10.70 0.19
N VAL A 362 1.92 11.61 -0.44
CA VAL A 362 2.19 12.10 -1.79
C VAL A 362 2.41 13.60 -1.76
N ARG A 363 3.40 14.07 -2.51
CA ARG A 363 3.66 15.50 -2.64
C ARG A 363 2.55 16.16 -3.42
N ASN A 364 1.92 17.19 -2.86
CA ASN A 364 0.91 17.98 -3.55
C ASN A 364 1.60 19.09 -4.37
N LEU A 365 1.55 18.96 -5.70
CA LEU A 365 2.16 19.90 -6.62
C LEU A 365 1.27 21.11 -6.95
N LEU A 366 -0.01 21.08 -6.57
CA LEU A 366 -1.01 22.09 -6.94
C LEU A 366 -1.16 23.23 -5.90
N GLU A 367 -0.58 23.08 -4.72
CA GLU A 367 -0.63 24.13 -3.70
C GLU A 367 0.62 25.03 -3.79
N ASP A 368 0.45 26.36 -3.58
CA ASP A 368 1.52 27.37 -3.51
C ASP A 368 2.60 27.11 -2.44
N LYS A 369 2.48 26.01 -1.70
CA LYS A 369 3.43 25.52 -0.70
C LYS A 369 3.99 24.16 -1.13
N PRO A 370 5.15 24.13 -1.80
CA PRO A 370 5.74 22.91 -2.38
C PRO A 370 6.11 21.82 -1.35
N ASP A 371 6.05 22.10 -0.05
CA ASP A 371 6.41 21.17 1.03
C ASP A 371 5.22 20.47 1.69
N LYS A 372 3.99 20.71 1.23
CA LYS A 372 2.82 20.02 1.76
C LYS A 372 2.67 18.65 1.11
N TYR A 373 2.59 17.63 1.97
CA TYR A 373 2.26 16.26 1.61
C TYR A 373 0.84 15.96 2.02
N LYS A 374 0.11 15.28 1.15
CA LYS A 374 -1.24 14.80 1.39
C LYS A 374 -1.22 13.32 1.70
N VAL A 375 -2.08 12.91 2.63
CA VAL A 375 -2.32 11.49 2.90
C VAL A 375 -3.28 10.97 1.84
N GLU A 376 -2.80 10.06 1.02
CA GLU A 376 -3.55 9.36 0.00
C GLU A 376 -3.61 7.86 0.32
N TYR A 377 -4.34 7.08 -0.48
CA TYR A 377 -4.55 5.67 -0.22
C TYR A 377 -4.20 4.79 -1.42
N ILE A 378 -3.67 3.62 -1.10
CA ILE A 378 -3.50 2.52 -2.04
C ILE A 378 -4.54 1.46 -1.65
N HIS A 379 -5.46 1.17 -2.56
CA HIS A 379 -6.46 0.12 -2.43
C HIS A 379 -5.89 -1.15 -3.03
N ALA A 380 -6.08 -2.28 -2.36
CA ALA A 380 -5.58 -3.55 -2.87
C ALA A 380 -6.69 -4.60 -2.93
N ALA A 381 -6.63 -5.42 -3.96
CA ALA A 381 -7.45 -6.62 -4.12
C ALA A 381 -6.54 -7.81 -4.43
N LEU A 382 -6.64 -8.83 -3.58
CA LEU A 382 -5.85 -10.04 -3.65
C LEU A 382 -6.74 -11.23 -4.00
N SER A 383 -6.41 -11.93 -5.07
CA SER A 383 -6.96 -13.24 -5.38
C SER A 383 -5.97 -14.34 -5.00
N LEU A 384 -6.31 -15.12 -3.98
CA LEU A 384 -5.54 -16.31 -3.61
C LEU A 384 -5.72 -17.43 -4.65
N GLU A 385 -6.89 -17.50 -5.30
CA GLU A 385 -7.18 -18.46 -6.38
C GLU A 385 -6.24 -18.26 -7.56
N LYS A 386 -6.08 -17.01 -8.00
CA LYS A 386 -5.24 -16.65 -9.15
C LYS A 386 -3.79 -16.33 -8.76
N LYS A 387 -3.47 -16.32 -7.46
CA LYS A 387 -2.17 -15.89 -6.93
C LYS A 387 -1.73 -14.54 -7.49
N MET A 388 -2.66 -13.58 -7.49
CA MET A 388 -2.47 -12.26 -8.04
C MET A 388 -3.00 -11.20 -7.08
N VAL A 389 -2.23 -10.13 -6.89
CA VAL A 389 -2.65 -8.95 -6.17
C VAL A 389 -2.53 -7.72 -7.07
N VAL A 390 -3.51 -6.85 -7.01
CA VAL A 390 -3.46 -5.51 -7.61
C VAL A 390 -3.55 -4.47 -6.50
N MET A 391 -2.68 -3.48 -6.58
CA MET A 391 -2.62 -2.32 -5.69
C MET A 391 -2.83 -1.08 -6.54
N LEU A 392 -3.91 -0.37 -6.27
CA LEU A 392 -4.40 0.74 -7.07
C LEU A 392 -4.31 2.02 -6.24
N TYR A 393 -3.62 3.00 -6.76
CA TYR A 393 -3.52 4.30 -6.13
C TYR A 393 -4.82 5.09 -6.33
N GLY A 394 -5.35 5.66 -5.25
CA GLY A 394 -6.54 6.53 -5.27
C GLY A 394 -6.17 7.95 -4.88
N GLU A 395 -6.32 8.88 -5.82
CA GLU A 395 -6.14 10.30 -5.55
C GLU A 395 -7.31 10.85 -4.73
N GLY A 396 -6.99 11.67 -3.73
CA GLY A 396 -7.93 12.56 -3.07
C GLY A 396 -8.60 12.04 -1.80
N SER A 397 -8.80 10.74 -1.60
CA SER A 397 -9.40 10.26 -0.34
C SER A 397 -9.49 8.73 -0.24
N ARG A 398 -9.85 8.25 0.95
CA ARG A 398 -10.30 6.87 1.21
C ARG A 398 -11.68 6.66 0.54
N SER A 399 -11.72 6.74 -0.78
CA SER A 399 -12.95 6.66 -1.58
C SER A 399 -13.31 5.21 -1.93
N HIS A 400 -14.60 4.91 -1.98
CA HIS A 400 -15.14 3.64 -2.46
C HIS A 400 -15.07 3.50 -3.98
N ILE A 401 -14.84 4.60 -4.71
CA ILE A 401 -14.86 4.65 -6.19
C ILE A 401 -13.82 3.71 -6.79
N ILE A 402 -12.58 3.72 -6.28
CA ILE A 402 -11.51 2.85 -6.83
C ILE A 402 -11.84 1.36 -6.72
N PRO A 403 -12.20 0.80 -5.54
CA PRO A 403 -12.64 -0.59 -5.46
C PRO A 403 -13.88 -0.87 -6.33
N GLU A 404 -14.88 0.02 -6.30
CA GLU A 404 -16.12 -0.13 -7.06
C GLU A 404 -15.85 -0.27 -8.57
N GLU A 405 -15.26 0.75 -9.17
CA GLU A 405 -15.09 0.83 -10.63
C GLU A 405 -13.98 -0.08 -11.16
N GLN A 406 -12.86 -0.17 -10.44
CA GLN A 406 -11.69 -0.87 -10.95
C GLN A 406 -11.63 -2.34 -10.54
N ILE A 407 -12.30 -2.76 -9.46
CA ILE A 407 -12.24 -4.13 -8.95
C ILE A 407 -13.58 -4.86 -9.11
N PHE A 408 -14.68 -4.27 -8.61
CA PHE A 408 -15.94 -4.99 -8.52
C PHE A 408 -16.83 -4.85 -9.77
N GLU A 409 -16.81 -3.69 -10.40
CA GLU A 409 -17.55 -3.48 -11.64
C GLU A 409 -17.09 -4.47 -12.74
N HIS A 410 -18.03 -5.11 -13.41
CA HIS A 410 -17.78 -6.11 -14.44
C HIS A 410 -16.85 -7.26 -14.01
N SER A 411 -16.93 -7.67 -12.73
CA SER A 411 -16.16 -8.78 -12.19
C SER A 411 -17.01 -10.02 -11.93
N ASN A 412 -16.34 -11.17 -11.74
CA ASN A 412 -16.96 -12.41 -11.30
C ASN A 412 -16.96 -12.55 -9.76
N ILE A 413 -16.52 -11.52 -9.04
CA ILE A 413 -16.36 -11.53 -7.59
C ILE A 413 -17.73 -11.53 -6.92
N LYS A 414 -18.02 -12.59 -6.16
CA LYS A 414 -19.26 -12.74 -5.38
C LYS A 414 -19.02 -12.54 -3.89
N TYR A 415 -17.82 -12.76 -3.44
CA TYR A 415 -17.44 -12.69 -2.03
C TYR A 415 -16.12 -11.97 -1.88
N PHE A 416 -15.99 -11.20 -0.82
CA PHE A 416 -14.69 -10.63 -0.45
C PHE A 416 -14.56 -10.52 1.07
N THR A 417 -13.32 -10.58 1.58
CA THR A 417 -13.00 -10.30 2.98
C THR A 417 -12.33 -8.94 3.07
N ALA A 418 -12.83 -8.10 3.96
CA ALA A 418 -12.25 -6.80 4.28
C ALA A 418 -12.42 -6.49 5.77
N ASP A 419 -11.77 -5.42 6.23
CA ASP A 419 -12.07 -4.85 7.52
C ASP A 419 -13.48 -4.21 7.53
N ARG A 420 -13.90 -3.72 8.69
CA ARG A 420 -15.21 -3.06 8.84
C ARG A 420 -15.15 -1.57 8.52
N ALA A 421 -14.42 -1.17 7.48
CA ALA A 421 -14.41 0.20 7.02
C ALA A 421 -15.71 0.54 6.27
N LYS A 422 -16.27 1.72 6.55
CA LYS A 422 -17.51 2.21 5.90
C LYS A 422 -17.45 2.18 4.38
N LEU A 423 -16.27 2.36 3.82
CA LEU A 423 -16.05 2.33 2.39
C LEU A 423 -16.56 1.02 1.76
N TYR A 424 -16.31 -0.15 2.39
CA TYR A 424 -16.75 -1.44 1.86
C TYR A 424 -18.26 -1.69 2.01
N GLU A 425 -18.90 -1.09 3.02
CA GLU A 425 -20.36 -1.07 3.12
C GLU A 425 -20.98 -0.25 1.98
N THR A 426 -20.34 0.88 1.64
CA THR A 426 -20.76 1.72 0.51
C THR A 426 -20.57 0.99 -0.81
N VAL A 427 -19.44 0.29 -1.01
CA VAL A 427 -19.22 -0.54 -2.21
C VAL A 427 -20.31 -1.58 -2.37
N VAL A 428 -20.64 -2.35 -1.32
CA VAL A 428 -21.69 -3.39 -1.40
C VAL A 428 -23.02 -2.79 -1.83
N LYS A 429 -23.46 -1.68 -1.20
CA LYS A 429 -24.69 -0.99 -1.55
C LYS A 429 -24.69 -0.43 -2.96
N SER A 430 -23.58 0.21 -3.37
CA SER A 430 -23.44 0.79 -4.69
C SER A 430 -23.46 -0.29 -5.79
N MET A 431 -22.84 -1.44 -5.56
CA MET A 431 -22.87 -2.55 -6.50
C MET A 431 -24.28 -3.11 -6.70
N GLU A 432 -25.07 -3.21 -5.64
CA GLU A 432 -26.46 -3.63 -5.72
C GLU A 432 -27.34 -2.57 -6.39
N GLU A 433 -27.25 -1.30 -5.95
CA GLU A 433 -28.10 -0.20 -6.42
C GLU A 433 -27.82 0.21 -7.88
N LYS A 434 -26.54 0.32 -8.26
CA LYS A 434 -26.14 0.81 -9.60
C LYS A 434 -26.07 -0.29 -10.66
N TYR A 435 -25.60 -1.47 -10.27
CA TYR A 435 -25.26 -2.53 -11.22
C TYR A 435 -26.16 -3.78 -11.08
N GLY A 436 -26.99 -3.85 -10.02
CA GLY A 436 -27.82 -5.04 -9.73
C GLY A 436 -26.99 -6.27 -9.36
N ILE A 437 -25.76 -6.08 -8.90
CA ILE A 437 -24.80 -7.14 -8.57
C ILE A 437 -24.77 -7.35 -7.06
N GLU A 438 -25.19 -8.53 -6.59
CA GLU A 438 -25.08 -8.92 -5.18
C GLU A 438 -23.67 -9.42 -4.90
N ILE A 439 -22.92 -8.67 -4.06
CA ILE A 439 -21.64 -9.10 -3.52
C ILE A 439 -21.73 -9.18 -1.99
N LYS A 440 -21.05 -10.17 -1.39
CA LYS A 440 -21.11 -10.42 0.05
C LYS A 440 -19.74 -10.16 0.69
N ARG A 441 -19.73 -9.27 1.68
CA ARG A 441 -18.54 -8.96 2.47
C ARG A 441 -18.43 -9.90 3.67
N SER A 442 -17.28 -10.55 3.84
CA SER A 442 -16.88 -11.25 5.05
C SER A 442 -16.06 -10.33 5.95
N ALA A 443 -16.36 -10.33 7.23
CA ALA A 443 -15.61 -9.54 8.22
C ALA A 443 -14.35 -10.28 8.68
N CYS A 444 -13.30 -9.51 8.99
CA CYS A 444 -12.02 -10.05 9.43
C CYS A 444 -12.04 -10.38 10.94
N TRP A 445 -11.97 -11.66 11.30
CA TRP A 445 -11.85 -12.10 12.70
C TRP A 445 -10.55 -11.67 13.36
N PHE A 446 -9.49 -11.41 12.59
CA PHE A 446 -8.23 -10.93 13.14
C PHE A 446 -8.37 -9.50 13.71
N HIS A 447 -9.10 -8.64 13.03
CA HIS A 447 -9.44 -7.31 13.55
C HIS A 447 -10.34 -7.40 14.79
N ALA A 448 -11.35 -8.30 14.79
CA ALA A 448 -12.16 -8.54 15.98
C ALA A 448 -11.28 -8.96 17.17
N ARG A 449 -10.40 -9.95 16.97
CA ARG A 449 -9.46 -10.40 18.02
C ARG A 449 -8.62 -9.24 18.55
N HIS A 450 -8.15 -8.34 17.69
CA HIS A 450 -7.36 -7.18 18.10
C HIS A 450 -8.13 -6.30 19.09
N TYR A 451 -9.39 -5.99 18.83
CA TYR A 451 -10.25 -5.25 19.77
C TYR A 451 -10.41 -5.97 21.11
N PHE A 452 -10.55 -7.30 21.11
CA PHE A 452 -10.63 -8.07 22.35
C PHE A 452 -9.31 -8.14 23.11
N VAL A 453 -8.16 -8.20 22.41
CA VAL A 453 -6.84 -8.15 23.03
C VAL A 453 -6.61 -6.78 23.69
N ASP A 454 -7.03 -5.68 23.05
CA ASP A 454 -6.97 -4.36 23.67
C ASP A 454 -7.91 -4.25 24.87
N ALA A 455 -9.11 -4.85 24.80
CA ALA A 455 -10.07 -4.89 25.90
C ALA A 455 -9.60 -5.77 27.06
N PHE A 456 -8.82 -6.81 26.81
CA PHE A 456 -8.28 -7.74 27.81
C PHE A 456 -7.40 -7.03 28.86
N ILE A 457 -6.72 -5.97 28.45
CA ILE A 457 -5.91 -5.14 29.38
C ILE A 457 -6.79 -4.53 30.47
N ALA A 458 -8.02 -4.15 30.11
CA ALA A 458 -8.98 -3.53 31.02
C ALA A 458 -9.87 -4.56 31.76
N ASP A 459 -10.12 -5.72 31.14
CA ASP A 459 -11.04 -6.72 31.67
C ASP A 459 -10.65 -8.14 31.23
N HIS A 460 -10.15 -8.92 32.18
CA HIS A 460 -9.69 -10.30 31.95
C HIS A 460 -10.79 -11.29 31.55
N ARG A 461 -12.06 -10.95 31.77
CA ARG A 461 -13.21 -11.83 31.45
C ARG A 461 -13.34 -12.14 29.96
N VAL A 462 -12.74 -11.33 29.10
CA VAL A 462 -12.72 -11.56 27.64
C VAL A 462 -11.69 -12.61 27.18
N ARG A 463 -10.84 -13.13 28.08
CA ARG A 463 -9.77 -14.10 27.77
C ARG A 463 -10.30 -15.36 27.06
N THR A 464 -11.38 -15.91 27.56
CA THR A 464 -12.01 -17.12 26.97
C THR A 464 -12.44 -16.88 25.54
N ILE A 465 -12.98 -15.68 25.23
CA ILE A 465 -13.36 -15.29 23.86
C ILE A 465 -12.11 -15.22 22.96
N ILE A 466 -11.00 -14.64 23.46
CA ILE A 466 -9.73 -14.56 22.69
C ILE A 466 -9.19 -15.97 22.42
N LYS A 467 -9.20 -16.87 23.40
CA LYS A 467 -8.76 -18.26 23.21
C LYS A 467 -9.60 -18.99 22.16
N LEU A 468 -10.91 -18.79 22.15
CA LEU A 468 -11.79 -19.37 21.14
C LEU A 468 -11.56 -18.75 19.74
N MET A 469 -11.23 -17.45 19.64
CA MET A 469 -10.79 -16.86 18.36
C MET A 469 -9.48 -17.46 17.89
N ASN A 470 -8.50 -17.67 18.77
CA ASN A 470 -7.23 -18.35 18.43
C ASN A 470 -7.50 -19.78 17.94
N TYR A 471 -8.45 -20.49 18.55
CA TYR A 471 -8.87 -21.81 18.08
C TYR A 471 -9.44 -21.75 16.65
N LEU A 472 -10.26 -20.76 16.29
CA LEU A 472 -10.73 -20.60 14.92
C LEU A 472 -9.58 -20.46 13.93
N PHE A 473 -8.55 -19.67 14.26
CA PHE A 473 -7.37 -19.52 13.41
C PHE A 473 -6.53 -20.79 13.33
N TYR A 474 -6.44 -21.54 14.42
CA TYR A 474 -5.79 -22.85 14.43
C TYR A 474 -6.49 -23.83 13.48
N ILE A 475 -7.81 -23.93 13.50
CA ILE A 475 -8.59 -24.78 12.59
C ILE A 475 -8.35 -24.39 11.12
N GLU A 476 -8.29 -23.10 10.81
CA GLU A 476 -7.98 -22.63 9.45
C GLU A 476 -6.56 -23.02 9.02
N ARG A 477 -5.58 -22.92 9.92
CA ARG A 477 -4.21 -23.35 9.65
C ARG A 477 -4.17 -24.85 9.34
N VAL A 478 -4.77 -25.68 10.16
CA VAL A 478 -4.86 -27.13 9.96
C VAL A 478 -5.58 -27.48 8.65
N ALA A 479 -6.64 -26.75 8.30
CA ALA A 479 -7.32 -26.93 7.03
C ALA A 479 -6.40 -26.64 5.84
N ASN A 480 -5.59 -25.60 5.95
CA ASN A 480 -4.60 -25.23 4.92
C ASN A 480 -3.46 -26.27 4.81
N GLU A 481 -2.91 -26.74 5.93
CA GLU A 481 -1.87 -27.78 5.98
C GLU A 481 -2.38 -29.10 5.37
N LYS A 482 -3.64 -29.43 5.60
CA LYS A 482 -4.32 -30.59 5.00
C LYS A 482 -4.85 -30.32 3.58
N ASN A 483 -4.47 -29.21 2.93
CA ASN A 483 -4.89 -28.80 1.58
C ASN A 483 -6.41 -28.83 1.34
N LYS A 484 -7.22 -28.58 2.39
CA LYS A 484 -8.67 -28.51 2.23
C LYS A 484 -9.08 -27.22 1.52
N ARG A 485 -9.88 -27.33 0.47
CA ARG A 485 -10.40 -26.22 -0.34
C ARG A 485 -11.90 -26.41 -0.61
N GLY A 486 -12.59 -25.32 -0.91
CA GLY A 486 -14.00 -25.32 -1.31
C GLY A 486 -14.89 -26.13 -0.35
N LYS A 487 -15.65 -27.08 -0.89
CA LYS A 487 -16.60 -27.92 -0.11
C LYS A 487 -15.92 -28.69 1.03
N ALA A 488 -14.69 -29.18 0.84
CA ALA A 488 -13.97 -29.94 1.87
C ALA A 488 -13.55 -29.04 3.03
N ARG A 489 -13.16 -27.79 2.76
CA ARG A 489 -12.87 -26.79 3.81
C ARG A 489 -14.14 -26.38 4.54
N LEU A 490 -15.24 -26.18 3.82
CA LEU A 490 -16.52 -25.88 4.42
C LEU A 490 -16.99 -26.98 5.38
N ALA A 491 -16.92 -28.24 4.97
CA ALA A 491 -17.28 -29.38 5.84
C ALA A 491 -16.42 -29.42 7.10
N PHE A 492 -15.13 -29.11 6.99
CA PHE A 492 -14.21 -29.05 8.12
C PHE A 492 -14.57 -27.90 9.09
N ARG A 493 -14.88 -26.72 8.58
CA ARG A 493 -15.37 -25.57 9.36
C ARG A 493 -16.69 -25.85 10.07
N LEU A 494 -17.62 -26.49 9.37
CA LEU A 494 -18.92 -26.86 9.96
C LEU A 494 -18.76 -27.86 11.09
N LYS A 495 -17.78 -28.75 11.02
CA LYS A 495 -17.48 -29.72 12.07
C LYS A 495 -16.81 -29.09 13.30
N TYR A 496 -15.81 -28.21 13.11
CA TYR A 496 -14.93 -27.76 14.19
C TYR A 496 -15.12 -26.29 14.59
N SER A 497 -15.60 -25.41 13.69
CA SER A 497 -15.69 -23.96 13.97
C SER A 497 -17.11 -23.46 14.24
N ARG A 498 -18.15 -24.13 13.72
CA ARG A 498 -19.53 -23.65 13.83
C ARG A 498 -19.99 -23.48 15.29
N SER A 499 -19.80 -24.47 16.13
CA SER A 499 -20.21 -24.45 17.56
C SER A 499 -19.49 -23.34 18.32
N VAL A 500 -18.21 -23.16 18.04
CA VAL A 500 -17.36 -22.12 18.65
C VAL A 500 -17.87 -20.72 18.27
N VAL A 501 -18.11 -20.48 16.98
CA VAL A 501 -18.66 -19.18 16.52
C VAL A 501 -20.01 -18.90 17.15
N GLN A 502 -20.91 -19.91 17.21
CA GLN A 502 -22.22 -19.75 17.85
C GLN A 502 -22.11 -19.42 19.33
N SER A 503 -21.18 -20.05 20.05
CA SER A 503 -20.94 -19.78 21.46
C SER A 503 -20.36 -18.39 21.70
N ILE A 504 -19.40 -17.96 20.89
CA ILE A 504 -18.91 -16.59 20.92
C ILE A 504 -20.08 -15.62 20.71
N MET A 505 -20.87 -15.78 19.64
CA MET A 505 -22.00 -14.88 19.33
C MET A 505 -23.02 -14.82 20.48
N LYS A 506 -23.38 -15.96 21.08
CA LYS A 506 -24.27 -16.00 22.24
C LYS A 506 -23.69 -15.27 23.46
N ALA A 507 -22.39 -15.45 23.72
CA ALA A 507 -21.73 -14.78 24.83
C ALA A 507 -21.70 -13.25 24.63
N LEU A 508 -21.34 -12.82 23.42
CA LEU A 508 -21.34 -11.40 23.09
C LEU A 508 -22.74 -10.78 23.20
N GLN A 509 -23.77 -11.52 22.74
CA GLN A 509 -25.16 -11.07 22.86
C GLN A 509 -25.56 -10.92 24.33
N ARG A 510 -25.23 -11.91 25.18
CA ARG A 510 -25.47 -11.80 26.63
C ARG A 510 -24.78 -10.59 27.26
N MET A 511 -23.52 -10.32 26.86
CA MET A 511 -22.78 -9.15 27.34
C MET A 511 -23.44 -7.83 26.89
N LYS A 512 -24.03 -7.79 25.70
CA LYS A 512 -24.76 -6.63 25.17
C LYS A 512 -26.11 -6.44 25.85
N ASP A 513 -26.83 -7.52 26.14
CA ASP A 513 -28.20 -7.51 26.72
C ASP A 513 -28.19 -7.30 28.23
N GLU A 514 -27.03 -7.37 28.88
CA GLU A 514 -26.93 -7.16 30.32
C GLU A 514 -27.35 -5.75 30.70
N LYS A 515 -28.36 -5.65 31.57
CA LYS A 515 -29.00 -4.38 32.00
C LYS A 515 -28.03 -3.43 32.71
N ASP A 516 -27.00 -3.95 33.34
CA ASP A 516 -25.95 -3.14 33.94
C ASP A 516 -24.82 -2.85 32.90
N THR A 517 -25.04 -1.84 32.07
CA THR A 517 -24.06 -1.39 31.08
C THR A 517 -22.73 -0.92 31.69
N LYS A 518 -22.67 -0.69 33.01
CA LYS A 518 -21.46 -0.37 33.75
C LYS A 518 -20.62 -1.60 34.10
N LYS A 519 -21.19 -2.80 33.98
CA LYS A 519 -20.49 -4.06 34.29
C LYS A 519 -19.30 -4.31 33.35
N TYR A 520 -19.40 -3.87 32.09
CA TYR A 520 -18.32 -3.96 31.11
C TYR A 520 -17.83 -2.57 30.71
N GLY A 521 -16.52 -2.37 30.73
CA GLY A 521 -15.90 -1.10 30.33
C GLY A 521 -16.10 -0.77 28.85
N LYS A 522 -15.93 0.51 28.48
CA LYS A 522 -16.11 1.01 27.10
C LYS A 522 -15.32 0.21 26.06
N MET A 523 -14.11 -0.25 26.39
CA MET A 523 -13.27 -1.02 25.47
C MET A 523 -13.87 -2.40 25.16
N VAL A 524 -14.39 -3.09 26.19
CA VAL A 524 -15.08 -4.38 26.02
C VAL A 524 -16.33 -4.19 25.15
N MET A 525 -17.17 -3.19 25.47
CA MET A 525 -18.38 -2.94 24.70
C MET A 525 -18.08 -2.53 23.25
N ARG A 526 -16.98 -1.82 23.00
CA ARG A 526 -16.52 -1.53 21.64
C ARG A 526 -16.18 -2.82 20.89
N ALA A 527 -15.47 -3.77 21.51
CA ALA A 527 -15.13 -5.06 20.93
C ALA A 527 -16.39 -5.91 20.66
N VAL A 528 -17.34 -5.95 21.63
CA VAL A 528 -18.62 -6.64 21.50
C VAL A 528 -19.43 -6.09 20.33
N ASN A 529 -19.62 -4.78 20.28
CA ASN A 529 -20.38 -4.12 19.20
C ASN A 529 -19.69 -4.28 17.84
N TYR A 530 -18.36 -4.28 17.80
CA TYR A 530 -17.63 -4.51 16.56
C TYR A 530 -18.02 -5.82 15.87
N VAL A 531 -18.27 -6.88 16.65
CA VAL A 531 -18.69 -8.18 16.10
C VAL A 531 -20.20 -8.25 15.89
N LEU A 532 -21.00 -7.83 16.88
CA LEU A 532 -22.45 -8.02 16.84
C LEU A 532 -23.17 -7.16 15.81
N ASP A 533 -22.68 -5.94 15.56
CA ASP A 533 -23.30 -5.08 14.56
C ASP A 533 -23.10 -5.58 13.11
N ASP A 534 -22.24 -6.59 12.91
CA ASP A 534 -21.91 -7.17 11.61
C ASP A 534 -21.84 -8.71 11.66
N LYS A 535 -22.65 -9.29 12.54
CA LYS A 535 -22.65 -10.72 12.86
C LYS A 535 -22.76 -11.65 11.66
N GLU A 536 -23.48 -11.25 10.63
CA GLU A 536 -23.67 -12.03 9.40
C GLU A 536 -22.37 -12.11 8.60
N ALA A 537 -21.66 -10.99 8.46
CA ALA A 537 -20.37 -10.95 7.81
C ALA A 537 -19.31 -11.78 8.54
N PHE A 538 -19.36 -11.82 9.88
CA PHE A 538 -18.48 -12.69 10.68
C PHE A 538 -18.80 -14.19 10.54
N GLN A 539 -19.99 -14.55 10.13
CA GLN A 539 -20.41 -15.94 9.94
C GLN A 539 -20.32 -16.41 8.49
N LEU A 540 -20.06 -15.52 7.54
CA LEU A 540 -20.09 -15.81 6.09
C LEU A 540 -19.10 -16.92 5.70
N PHE A 541 -17.92 -17.02 6.33
CA PHE A 541 -16.94 -18.07 6.08
C PHE A 541 -17.45 -19.49 6.42
N LEU A 542 -18.52 -19.62 7.22
CA LEU A 542 -19.22 -20.87 7.51
C LEU A 542 -20.23 -21.27 6.43
N THR A 543 -20.45 -20.45 5.43
CA THR A 543 -21.36 -20.73 4.30
C THR A 543 -20.62 -21.08 3.01
N ASN A 544 -19.36 -20.63 2.89
CA ASN A 544 -18.53 -20.88 1.71
C ASN A 544 -17.08 -21.19 2.12
N GLY A 545 -16.55 -22.31 1.64
CA GLY A 545 -15.19 -22.76 1.97
C GLY A 545 -14.05 -21.95 1.35
N ASP A 546 -14.33 -21.13 0.34
CA ASP A 546 -13.33 -20.29 -0.31
C ASP A 546 -13.21 -18.91 0.33
N VAL A 547 -14.20 -18.48 1.12
CA VAL A 547 -14.17 -17.25 1.89
C VAL A 547 -13.20 -17.37 3.05
N GLU A 548 -12.21 -16.48 3.16
CA GLU A 548 -11.25 -16.49 4.25
C GLU A 548 -11.84 -15.89 5.54
N ILE A 549 -11.44 -16.44 6.69
CA ILE A 549 -11.86 -15.95 8.01
C ILE A 549 -11.22 -14.60 8.37
N HIS A 550 -10.13 -14.26 7.75
CA HIS A 550 -9.33 -13.06 8.06
C HIS A 550 -8.68 -12.45 6.82
N ASN A 551 -8.22 -11.23 6.97
CA ASN A 551 -7.61 -10.45 5.91
C ASN A 551 -6.06 -10.46 5.94
N ILE A 552 -5.44 -11.36 6.72
CA ILE A 552 -3.98 -11.39 6.95
C ILE A 552 -3.19 -11.52 5.63
N ALA A 553 -3.75 -12.22 4.64
CA ALA A 553 -3.05 -12.43 3.37
C ALA A 553 -2.72 -11.09 2.68
N ILE A 554 -3.69 -10.19 2.59
CA ILE A 554 -3.47 -8.87 1.97
C ILE A 554 -2.70 -7.92 2.90
N GLU A 555 -2.90 -8.01 4.23
CA GLU A 555 -2.11 -7.24 5.20
C GLU A 555 -0.62 -7.56 5.10
N ARG A 556 -0.27 -8.82 4.81
CA ARG A 556 1.12 -9.24 4.56
C ARG A 556 1.70 -8.58 3.31
N CYS A 557 0.90 -8.40 2.26
CA CYS A 557 1.33 -7.69 1.05
C CYS A 557 1.66 -6.22 1.35
N PHE A 558 0.93 -5.59 2.27
CA PHE A 558 1.23 -4.22 2.68
C PHE A 558 2.48 -4.04 3.55
N ARG A 559 3.05 -5.12 4.10
CA ARG A 559 4.27 -5.01 4.92
C ARG A 559 5.42 -4.37 4.18
N HIS A 560 5.62 -4.71 2.91
CA HIS A 560 6.69 -4.12 2.10
C HIS A 560 6.48 -2.62 1.90
N ILE A 561 5.27 -2.19 1.58
CA ILE A 561 4.93 -0.76 1.51
C ILE A 561 5.13 -0.08 2.86
N ALA A 562 4.69 -0.71 3.96
CA ALA A 562 4.81 -0.16 5.30
C ALA A 562 6.28 0.00 5.74
N MET A 563 7.14 -0.96 5.39
CA MET A 563 8.59 -0.88 5.61
C MET A 563 9.23 0.16 4.69
N GLY A 564 8.87 0.15 3.42
CA GLY A 564 9.35 1.10 2.42
C GLY A 564 9.05 2.54 2.81
N ARG A 565 7.84 2.85 3.26
CA ARG A 565 7.46 4.20 3.75
C ARG A 565 8.37 4.72 4.87
N ARG A 566 8.92 3.85 5.71
CA ARG A 566 9.88 4.25 6.76
C ARG A 566 11.25 4.58 6.19
N ASN A 567 11.60 4.04 5.03
CA ASN A 567 12.91 4.21 4.40
C ASN A 567 12.93 5.33 3.35
N TRP A 568 11.94 5.37 2.43
CA TRP A 568 11.86 6.38 1.37
C TRP A 568 10.87 7.51 1.66
N GLY A 569 10.04 7.38 2.72
CA GLY A 569 9.16 8.41 3.28
C GLY A 569 7.89 8.67 2.47
N LYS A 570 7.99 9.19 1.27
CA LYS A 570 6.89 9.76 0.52
C LYS A 570 7.08 9.65 -0.99
N ALA A 571 5.98 9.62 -1.76
CA ALA A 571 6.01 9.68 -3.21
C ALA A 571 6.14 11.13 -3.70
N GLY A 572 6.94 11.35 -4.75
CA GLY A 572 7.23 12.68 -5.28
C GLY A 572 6.08 13.27 -6.12
N SER A 573 5.17 12.44 -6.63
CA SER A 573 4.02 12.83 -7.44
C SER A 573 2.94 11.75 -7.37
N HIS A 574 1.74 12.04 -7.88
CA HIS A 574 0.65 11.07 -8.04
C HIS A 574 1.08 9.90 -8.93
N GLU A 575 1.68 10.20 -10.08
CA GLU A 575 2.19 9.17 -11.01
C GLU A 575 3.28 8.29 -10.36
N ALA A 576 4.16 8.86 -9.54
CA ALA A 576 5.15 8.09 -8.78
C ALA A 576 4.46 7.14 -7.77
N ALA A 577 3.35 7.57 -7.15
CA ALA A 577 2.56 6.73 -6.24
C ALA A 577 1.85 5.58 -6.99
N GLU A 578 1.29 5.85 -8.17
CA GLU A 578 0.70 4.83 -9.06
C GLU A 578 1.74 3.79 -9.50
N ASN A 579 2.89 4.25 -9.98
CA ASN A 579 3.98 3.39 -10.40
C ASN A 579 4.49 2.52 -9.23
N LEU A 580 4.60 3.10 -8.05
CA LEU A 580 5.03 2.39 -6.85
C LEU A 580 4.00 1.33 -6.44
N ALA A 581 2.71 1.66 -6.42
CA ALA A 581 1.63 0.71 -6.14
C ALA A 581 1.64 -0.45 -7.13
N PHE A 582 1.80 -0.17 -8.41
CA PHE A 582 1.92 -1.18 -9.45
C PHE A 582 3.15 -2.09 -9.25
N MET A 583 4.32 -1.54 -8.95
CA MET A 583 5.53 -2.34 -8.72
C MET A 583 5.39 -3.26 -7.49
N TYR A 584 4.73 -2.82 -6.43
CA TYR A 584 4.41 -3.70 -5.30
C TYR A 584 3.35 -4.76 -5.67
N SER A 585 2.43 -4.47 -6.59
CA SER A 585 1.52 -5.48 -7.14
C SER A 585 2.28 -6.60 -7.85
N LEU A 586 3.26 -6.25 -8.70
CA LEU A 586 4.13 -7.22 -9.36
C LEU A 586 4.96 -8.02 -8.35
N TYR A 587 5.60 -7.32 -7.41
CA TYR A 587 6.46 -7.95 -6.41
C TYR A 587 5.71 -8.98 -5.55
N GLU A 588 4.58 -8.61 -4.98
CA GLU A 588 3.80 -9.51 -4.14
C GLU A 588 3.17 -10.65 -4.97
N SER A 589 2.78 -10.39 -6.23
CA SER A 589 2.30 -11.43 -7.13
C SER A 589 3.42 -12.42 -7.51
N CYS A 590 4.65 -11.96 -7.77
CA CYS A 590 5.82 -12.83 -7.98
C CYS A 590 6.05 -13.73 -6.76
N LYS A 591 6.02 -13.16 -5.56
CA LYS A 591 6.20 -13.90 -4.32
C LYS A 591 5.14 -14.98 -4.10
N MET A 592 3.87 -14.73 -4.43
CA MET A 592 2.81 -15.73 -4.36
C MET A 592 3.01 -16.88 -5.36
N ASN A 593 3.65 -16.61 -6.47
CA ASN A 593 3.96 -17.61 -7.51
C ASN A 593 5.36 -18.22 -7.34
N ASN A 594 6.06 -17.95 -6.23
CA ASN A 594 7.42 -18.42 -5.94
C ASN A 594 8.45 -18.00 -6.99
N LEU A 595 8.25 -16.86 -7.64
CA LEU A 595 9.18 -16.31 -8.63
C LEU A 595 10.21 -15.41 -7.95
N ASN A 596 11.44 -15.46 -8.44
CA ASN A 596 12.46 -14.48 -8.08
C ASN A 596 12.14 -13.15 -8.77
N PHE A 597 11.80 -12.14 -8.00
CA PHE A 597 11.34 -10.86 -8.53
C PHE A 597 12.36 -10.19 -9.47
N GLY A 598 13.63 -10.16 -9.07
CA GLY A 598 14.67 -9.56 -9.89
C GLY A 598 14.85 -10.27 -11.24
N ARG A 599 14.93 -11.61 -11.23
CA ARG A 599 15.02 -12.40 -12.47
C ARG A 599 13.78 -12.23 -13.35
N TYR A 600 12.61 -12.24 -12.74
CA TYR A 600 11.35 -12.00 -13.43
C TYR A 600 11.35 -10.63 -14.14
N ILE A 601 11.72 -9.56 -13.44
CA ILE A 601 11.79 -8.21 -14.02
C ILE A 601 12.80 -8.16 -15.17
N GLU A 602 13.97 -8.74 -15.00
CA GLU A 602 15.00 -8.78 -16.05
C GLU A 602 14.51 -9.50 -17.30
N ASP A 603 13.86 -10.66 -17.15
CA ASP A 603 13.34 -11.44 -18.27
C ASP A 603 12.23 -10.71 -19.02
N ILE A 604 11.19 -10.17 -18.31
CA ILE A 604 10.10 -9.47 -18.99
C ILE A 604 10.57 -8.19 -19.69
N LEU A 605 11.53 -7.47 -19.12
CA LEU A 605 12.12 -6.30 -19.76
C LEU A 605 12.98 -6.67 -20.97
N THR A 606 13.69 -7.81 -20.91
CA THR A 606 14.42 -8.36 -22.05
C THR A 606 13.47 -8.76 -23.17
N ARG A 607 12.40 -9.49 -22.86
CA ARG A 607 11.36 -9.84 -23.84
C ARG A 607 10.74 -8.60 -24.48
N MET A 608 10.41 -7.57 -23.70
CA MET A 608 9.88 -6.31 -24.23
C MET A 608 10.88 -5.59 -25.13
N LYS A 609 12.16 -5.56 -24.73
CA LYS A 609 13.26 -5.01 -25.53
C LYS A 609 13.39 -5.73 -26.87
N ASP A 610 13.23 -7.04 -26.87
CA ASP A 610 13.31 -7.89 -28.07
C ASP A 610 12.01 -7.87 -28.91
N GLY A 611 11.02 -7.05 -28.51
CA GLY A 611 9.78 -6.79 -29.27
C GLY A 611 8.64 -7.77 -28.97
N ASP A 612 8.75 -8.61 -27.95
CA ASP A 612 7.66 -9.48 -27.50
C ASP A 612 6.46 -8.67 -26.97
N LYS A 613 5.26 -8.93 -27.50
CA LYS A 613 4.01 -8.25 -27.16
C LYS A 613 3.02 -9.18 -26.44
N ASP A 614 3.40 -10.39 -26.12
CA ASP A 614 2.56 -11.31 -25.33
C ASP A 614 2.63 -10.96 -23.84
N TYR A 615 2.07 -9.80 -23.51
CA TYR A 615 2.06 -9.29 -22.14
C TYR A 615 1.30 -10.19 -21.16
N LYS A 616 0.33 -10.98 -21.66
CA LYS A 616 -0.42 -11.92 -20.81
C LYS A 616 0.48 -13.02 -20.25
N SER A 617 1.36 -13.58 -21.07
CA SER A 617 2.33 -14.57 -20.62
C SER A 617 3.40 -14.01 -19.68
N MET A 618 3.54 -12.68 -19.64
CA MET A 618 4.45 -11.99 -18.73
C MET A 618 3.86 -11.79 -17.33
N LEU A 619 2.54 -12.01 -17.13
CA LEU A 619 1.93 -11.85 -15.79
C LEU A 619 2.45 -12.92 -14.83
N PRO A 620 2.72 -12.60 -13.55
CA PRO A 620 3.31 -13.55 -12.59
C PRO A 620 2.57 -14.88 -12.46
N CYS A 621 1.24 -14.89 -12.63
CA CYS A 621 0.44 -16.12 -12.55
C CYS A 621 0.49 -17.01 -13.80
N TYR A 622 0.94 -16.48 -14.94
CA TYR A 622 1.11 -17.20 -16.20
C TYR A 622 2.57 -17.34 -16.60
N TYR A 623 3.47 -16.67 -15.87
CA TYR A 623 4.87 -16.67 -16.16
C TYR A 623 5.50 -18.04 -15.88
N VAL A 624 6.23 -18.54 -16.86
CA VAL A 624 7.03 -19.76 -16.74
C VAL A 624 8.49 -19.34 -16.76
N GLU A 625 9.18 -19.52 -15.63
CA GLU A 625 10.61 -19.26 -15.53
C GLU A 625 11.32 -20.22 -16.48
N LYS A 626 12.08 -19.68 -17.46
CA LYS A 626 12.95 -20.49 -18.31
C LYS A 626 13.97 -21.17 -17.40
N SER A 627 13.99 -22.50 -17.37
CA SER A 627 15.04 -23.24 -16.67
C SER A 627 16.38 -22.71 -17.17
N ASP A 628 17.26 -22.35 -16.24
CA ASP A 628 18.66 -22.03 -16.52
C ASP A 628 19.27 -23.25 -17.25
N GLU A 629 19.23 -23.29 -18.58
CA GLU A 629 20.28 -23.95 -19.31
C GLU A 629 21.50 -23.15 -18.95
N VAL A 630 22.34 -23.77 -18.12
CA VAL A 630 23.64 -23.28 -17.69
C VAL A 630 24.36 -22.75 -18.93
N LYS A 631 24.29 -21.44 -19.15
CA LYS A 631 25.29 -20.78 -19.99
C LYS A 631 26.58 -20.83 -19.14
N GLU A 632 27.29 -21.92 -19.25
CA GLU A 632 28.69 -21.93 -18.94
C GLU A 632 29.29 -20.76 -19.72
N CYS A 633 29.70 -19.75 -18.98
CA CYS A 633 30.47 -18.66 -19.52
C CYS A 633 31.78 -19.24 -20.06
N ALA A 634 31.88 -19.34 -21.39
CA ALA A 634 33.16 -19.47 -22.06
C ALA A 634 33.98 -18.18 -21.89
#